data_440766266db33dc570454ccf9605ed48
#
_entry.id   440766266db33dc570454ccf9605ed48
#
_cell.length_a   1.000
_cell.length_b   1.000
_cell.length_c   1.000
_cell.angle_alpha   90.00
_cell.angle_beta   90.00
_cell.angle_gamma   90.00
#
_symmetry.space_group_name_H-M   'P 1'
#
loop_
_entity.id
_entity.type
_entity.pdbx_description
1 polymer ?
#
loop_
_entity_poly.entity_id
_entity_poly.type
_entity_poly.pdbx_seq_one_letter_code
_entity_poly.pdbx_strand_id
1 'polypeptide(L)'
;MLANLAHQVVRRRWIVIGTWILLTFAGAFAAGQLSKRWFQSFSIPGFPAYVANQETLKTFGTGEQPPMIAVFTTPGKDVTTVPGIQQAIDAGAAQVHKPVRVGSWFDSHNAMYVSKDRHTMVATIYPPGNATFDTKPPVKEVRAALRKTTPTGVTVHLTGRDPVFESQGEAGGPSVLTEALIGGAGALIILLFVFGTLPAVAMPLLVAVTSILTTFLCVYGLTYLTDVSIVVQFLVALVGLGVAIDYALLVVFRFREELSHGLNTDDALVESMTHAGRSVIVSGSTVAIGLLSMLLIPLPFIRSIGLGGMLIPLISVLASLTLLPAMLSLLGPRINRVRVMPQKFVKPHSPDEGFWGRWSRIVQRRAPLVFVAGAIIVAVVLSPAFHINPSDAELNKQPAKGDAGAGRAAVTAAGMPNGLYLPYVVLVRNGASATTLASVADAVSKTPGVAGATAPPSWRTGSAGLIEAFGTDDANSRTARRTISRLKNDVLPQVETLRNNATTKLGNAAGVKVSLGGIGPENRDFVHAVYGKFPYVLLFVLILTYVLLARAFRSILLPLKAVLLNLVSLGAAYGIVVFVFQDGHGSNAIWGIQATDAVISWIPIMIFAFLFGISMDYEVFMLTRIREEYDETGDTSHAVAHGLARTGKLVTSAALVLMFAFFALSTGPGPDIKQFAIGLAAGIVFDATVIRALLVPATMQLLGKWNWWLPAPVARILRVAPSEG
;
A
#
# COMPACT_ATOMS: atom_id res chain seq x y z
N MET A 1 -32.53 -7.88 -17.19
CA MET A 1 -31.84 -6.56 -17.18
C MET A 1 -30.60 -6.56 -18.07
N LEU A 2 -29.63 -7.45 -17.84
CA LEU A 2 -28.39 -7.52 -18.64
C LEU A 2 -28.62 -7.88 -20.10
N ALA A 3 -29.54 -8.80 -20.43
CA ALA A 3 -29.93 -9.08 -21.80
C ALA A 3 -30.43 -7.84 -22.54
N ASN A 4 -31.31 -7.03 -21.88
CA ASN A 4 -31.81 -5.79 -22.45
C ASN A 4 -30.69 -4.76 -22.67
N LEU A 5 -29.72 -4.68 -21.74
CA LEU A 5 -28.52 -3.85 -21.89
C LEU A 5 -27.71 -4.28 -23.10
N ALA A 6 -27.47 -5.60 -23.26
CA ALA A 6 -26.74 -6.15 -24.39
C ALA A 6 -27.39 -5.76 -25.71
N HIS A 7 -28.71 -5.96 -25.86
CA HIS A 7 -29.47 -5.54 -27.06
C HIS A 7 -29.35 -4.04 -27.35
N GLN A 8 -29.44 -3.21 -26.31
CA GLN A 8 -29.32 -1.74 -26.48
C GLN A 8 -27.90 -1.34 -26.91
N VAL A 9 -26.88 -1.94 -26.31
CA VAL A 9 -25.48 -1.69 -26.65
C VAL A 9 -25.18 -2.09 -28.08
N VAL A 10 -25.63 -3.28 -28.52
CA VAL A 10 -25.46 -3.75 -29.90
C VAL A 10 -26.17 -2.81 -30.88
N ARG A 11 -27.40 -2.42 -30.59
CA ARG A 11 -28.19 -1.49 -31.44
C ARG A 11 -27.53 -0.11 -31.55
N ARG A 12 -26.89 0.39 -30.49
CA ARG A 12 -26.31 1.73 -30.43
C ARG A 12 -24.76 1.69 -30.36
N ARG A 13 -24.13 0.63 -30.87
CA ARG A 13 -22.70 0.36 -30.72
C ARG A 13 -21.79 1.53 -31.11
N TRP A 14 -22.11 2.24 -32.18
CA TRP A 14 -21.31 3.38 -32.63
C TRP A 14 -21.37 4.57 -31.66
N ILE A 15 -22.53 4.81 -31.04
CA ILE A 15 -22.70 5.85 -30.00
C ILE A 15 -21.86 5.45 -28.77
N VAL A 16 -21.96 4.19 -28.34
CA VAL A 16 -21.20 3.70 -27.19
C VAL A 16 -19.70 3.83 -27.43
N ILE A 17 -19.19 3.37 -28.56
CA ILE A 17 -17.77 3.46 -28.91
C ILE A 17 -17.33 4.94 -29.00
N GLY A 18 -18.09 5.79 -29.65
CA GLY A 18 -17.79 7.22 -29.74
C GLY A 18 -17.75 7.91 -28.39
N THR A 19 -18.67 7.57 -27.47
CA THR A 19 -18.66 8.08 -26.11
C THR A 19 -17.40 7.65 -25.36
N TRP A 20 -17.02 6.38 -25.43
CA TRP A 20 -15.81 5.89 -24.78
C TRP A 20 -14.53 6.48 -25.38
N ILE A 21 -14.47 6.69 -26.67
CA ILE A 21 -13.35 7.40 -27.32
C ILE A 21 -13.24 8.83 -26.75
N LEU A 22 -14.35 9.56 -26.69
CA LEU A 22 -14.37 10.90 -26.11
C LEU A 22 -13.90 10.91 -24.67
N LEU A 23 -14.42 10.00 -23.82
CA LEU A 23 -14.01 9.86 -22.42
C LEU A 23 -12.51 9.51 -22.29
N THR A 24 -11.98 8.69 -23.19
CA THR A 24 -10.57 8.31 -23.23
C THR A 24 -9.68 9.52 -23.51
N PHE A 25 -10.00 10.34 -24.51
CA PHE A 25 -9.25 11.56 -24.81
C PHE A 25 -9.37 12.60 -23.69
N ALA A 26 -10.57 12.80 -23.13
CA ALA A 26 -10.76 13.66 -21.97
C ALA A 26 -9.98 13.17 -20.76
N GLY A 27 -9.91 11.85 -20.57
CA GLY A 27 -9.13 11.23 -19.50
C GLY A 27 -7.62 11.37 -19.69
N ALA A 28 -7.11 11.27 -20.91
CA ALA A 28 -5.71 11.53 -21.22
C ALA A 28 -5.32 12.97 -20.91
N PHE A 29 -6.18 13.93 -21.27
CA PHE A 29 -6.00 15.33 -20.89
C PHE A 29 -6.02 15.51 -19.36
N ALA A 30 -7.01 14.93 -18.68
CA ALA A 30 -7.14 15.01 -17.22
C ALA A 30 -5.90 14.43 -16.50
N ALA A 31 -5.37 13.29 -16.98
CA ALA A 31 -4.17 12.68 -16.42
C ALA A 31 -2.96 13.65 -16.44
N GLY A 32 -2.81 14.43 -17.51
CA GLY A 32 -1.77 15.46 -17.60
C GLY A 32 -1.95 16.62 -16.59
N GLN A 33 -3.20 16.96 -16.26
CA GLN A 33 -3.50 18.05 -15.31
C GLN A 33 -3.42 17.61 -13.84
N LEU A 34 -3.59 16.33 -13.56
CA LEU A 34 -3.58 15.79 -12.20
C LEU A 34 -2.25 15.99 -11.48
N SER A 35 -1.11 16.05 -12.21
CA SER A 35 0.21 16.28 -11.62
C SER A 35 0.29 17.53 -10.74
N LYS A 36 -0.55 18.54 -11.01
CA LYS A 36 -0.61 19.81 -10.27
C LYS A 36 -1.62 19.80 -9.10
N ARG A 37 -2.35 18.71 -8.89
CA ARG A 37 -3.49 18.66 -7.97
C ARG A 37 -3.43 17.54 -6.94
N TRP A 38 -2.42 16.68 -7.00
CA TRP A 38 -2.27 15.61 -6.03
C TRP A 38 -2.07 16.15 -4.62
N PHE A 39 -2.82 15.60 -3.67
CA PHE A 39 -2.53 15.79 -2.25
C PHE A 39 -1.24 15.02 -1.90
N GLN A 40 -0.27 15.74 -1.33
CA GLN A 40 1.09 15.26 -1.20
C GLN A 40 1.54 15.04 0.24
N SER A 41 0.61 15.01 1.20
CA SER A 41 0.93 14.91 2.62
C SER A 41 0.37 13.62 3.24
N PHE A 42 1.09 13.05 4.19
CA PHE A 42 0.60 12.00 5.10
C PHE A 42 -0.05 12.56 6.38
N SER A 43 -0.50 13.81 6.36
CA SER A 43 -1.03 14.51 7.52
C SER A 43 -2.09 13.70 8.28
N ILE A 44 -2.03 13.80 9.61
CA ILE A 44 -2.97 13.19 10.56
C ILE A 44 -3.63 14.26 11.43
N PRO A 45 -4.50 15.12 10.87
CA PRO A 45 -5.08 16.24 11.58
C PRO A 45 -5.73 15.83 12.90
N GLY A 46 -5.49 16.63 13.96
CA GLY A 46 -6.08 16.39 15.26
C GLY A 46 -5.29 15.44 16.17
N PHE A 47 -4.26 14.74 15.67
CA PHE A 47 -3.40 13.92 16.52
C PHE A 47 -2.31 14.76 17.22
N PRO A 48 -1.96 14.42 18.48
CA PRO A 48 -1.11 15.29 19.31
C PRO A 48 0.25 15.62 18.72
N ALA A 49 0.96 14.64 18.13
CA ALA A 49 2.28 14.85 17.54
C ALA A 49 2.21 15.72 16.28
N TYR A 50 1.20 15.50 15.43
CA TYR A 50 0.95 16.34 14.25
C TYR A 50 0.65 17.79 14.67
N VAL A 51 -0.22 17.99 15.69
CA VAL A 51 -0.54 19.33 16.19
C VAL A 51 0.73 20.01 16.72
N ALA A 52 1.58 19.29 17.46
CA ALA A 52 2.85 19.81 17.96
C ALA A 52 3.79 20.22 16.83
N ASN A 53 3.88 19.41 15.77
CA ASN A 53 4.70 19.71 14.58
C ASN A 53 4.18 20.91 13.81
N GLN A 54 2.85 21.05 13.62
CA GLN A 54 2.24 22.20 12.95
C GLN A 54 2.43 23.49 13.75
N GLU A 55 2.32 23.44 15.08
CA GLU A 55 2.57 24.60 15.93
C GLU A 55 4.05 24.98 15.95
N THR A 56 4.95 23.97 15.92
CA THR A 56 6.39 24.21 15.74
C THR A 56 6.67 24.88 14.40
N LEU A 57 6.07 24.37 13.32
CA LEU A 57 6.20 24.96 11.99
C LEU A 57 5.69 26.40 11.94
N LYS A 58 4.51 26.67 12.53
CA LYS A 58 3.93 28.01 12.59
C LYS A 58 4.81 29.00 13.36
N THR A 59 5.46 28.55 14.45
CA THR A 59 6.23 29.40 15.35
C THR A 59 7.67 29.61 14.87
N PHE A 60 8.29 28.55 14.33
CA PHE A 60 9.72 28.51 13.98
C PHE A 60 9.97 28.38 12.48
N GLY A 61 8.92 28.13 11.68
CA GLY A 61 9.01 27.88 10.25
C GLY A 61 9.63 26.55 9.85
N THR A 62 10.00 25.71 10.83
CA THR A 62 10.57 24.37 10.68
C THR A 62 9.86 23.42 11.65
N GLY A 63 9.85 22.12 11.40
CA GLY A 63 9.32 21.19 12.40
C GLY A 63 8.60 19.95 11.88
N GLU A 64 8.18 19.93 10.62
CA GLU A 64 7.62 18.73 10.00
C GLU A 64 8.66 17.90 9.24
N GLN A 65 9.70 18.55 8.72
CA GLN A 65 10.73 17.84 7.99
C GLN A 65 11.80 17.28 8.92
N PRO A 66 12.30 16.04 8.67
CA PRO A 66 13.43 15.49 9.40
C PRO A 66 14.70 16.29 9.12
N PRO A 67 15.68 16.31 10.05
CA PRO A 67 16.92 16.99 9.81
C PRO A 67 17.79 16.26 8.79
N MET A 68 18.52 17.01 7.99
CA MET A 68 19.76 16.54 7.36
C MET A 68 20.86 16.52 8.42
N ILE A 69 21.72 15.52 8.42
CA ILE A 69 22.73 15.31 9.45
C ILE A 69 24.12 15.41 8.82
N ALA A 70 24.84 16.48 9.15
CA ALA A 70 26.24 16.63 8.81
C ALA A 70 27.09 15.90 9.84
N VAL A 71 27.95 14.98 9.39
CA VAL A 71 28.82 14.16 10.23
C VAL A 71 30.27 14.55 9.96
N PHE A 72 30.95 15.10 10.96
CA PHE A 72 32.35 15.51 10.91
C PHE A 72 33.21 14.53 11.67
N THR A 73 34.28 14.04 11.07
CA THR A 73 35.20 13.09 11.71
C THR A 73 36.64 13.59 11.62
N THR A 74 37.36 13.54 12.75
CA THR A 74 38.76 13.98 12.87
C THR A 74 39.60 12.86 13.44
N PRO A 75 40.47 12.19 12.67
CA PRO A 75 41.30 11.17 13.20
C PRO A 75 42.31 11.72 14.26
N GLY A 76 42.19 11.21 15.48
CA GLY A 76 43.17 11.50 16.57
C GLY A 76 43.13 12.93 17.14
N LYS A 77 42.10 13.75 16.83
CA LYS A 77 41.93 15.08 17.40
C LYS A 77 40.51 15.26 17.95
N ASP A 78 40.38 16.07 18.99
CA ASP A 78 39.08 16.47 19.50
C ASP A 78 38.34 17.35 18.46
N VAL A 79 37.28 16.84 17.91
CA VAL A 79 36.48 17.51 16.86
C VAL A 79 35.90 18.86 17.29
N THR A 80 35.69 19.05 18.60
CA THR A 80 35.12 20.29 19.15
C THR A 80 36.14 21.45 19.19
N THR A 81 37.43 21.13 19.08
CA THR A 81 38.51 22.13 19.13
C THR A 81 39.05 22.50 17.75
N VAL A 82 38.57 21.84 16.67
CA VAL A 82 39.01 22.12 15.30
C VAL A 82 38.34 23.38 14.76
N PRO A 83 39.12 24.43 14.45
CA PRO A 83 38.55 25.66 13.94
C PRO A 83 37.97 25.45 12.53
N GLY A 84 36.87 26.15 12.19
CA GLY A 84 36.26 26.13 10.88
C GLY A 84 35.11 25.11 10.72
N ILE A 85 34.90 24.14 11.64
CA ILE A 85 33.78 23.21 11.56
C ILE A 85 32.43 23.97 11.70
N GLN A 86 32.33 24.92 12.62
CA GLN A 86 31.13 25.75 12.74
C GLN A 86 30.85 26.53 11.44
N GLN A 87 31.88 27.12 10.82
CA GLN A 87 31.72 27.78 9.53
C GLN A 87 31.23 26.85 8.42
N ALA A 88 31.68 25.61 8.45
CA ALA A 88 31.19 24.58 7.51
C ALA A 88 29.70 24.26 7.75
N ILE A 89 29.27 24.14 8.99
CA ILE A 89 27.86 23.95 9.36
C ILE A 89 27.01 25.12 8.87
N ASP A 90 27.46 26.33 9.15
CA ASP A 90 26.78 27.58 8.75
C ASP A 90 26.69 27.70 7.23
N ALA A 91 27.76 27.35 6.49
CA ALA A 91 27.78 27.35 5.04
C ALA A 91 26.81 26.31 4.44
N GLY A 92 26.72 25.13 5.06
CA GLY A 92 25.73 24.11 4.70
C GLY A 92 24.29 24.58 4.96
N ALA A 93 24.04 25.13 6.14
CA ALA A 93 22.74 25.67 6.52
C ALA A 93 22.30 26.84 5.63
N ALA A 94 23.23 27.65 5.14
CA ALA A 94 22.96 28.75 4.24
C ALA A 94 22.43 28.33 2.86
N GLN A 95 22.59 27.07 2.47
CA GLN A 95 22.01 26.52 1.24
C GLN A 95 20.52 26.14 1.40
N VAL A 96 20.04 26.08 2.62
CA VAL A 96 18.64 25.82 2.92
C VAL A 96 17.87 27.14 2.95
N HIS A 97 16.67 27.15 2.36
CA HIS A 97 15.79 28.32 2.44
C HIS A 97 15.47 28.67 3.90
N LYS A 98 15.45 29.98 4.19
CA LYS A 98 15.10 30.45 5.54
C LYS A 98 13.56 30.35 5.77
N PRO A 99 13.13 30.08 6.99
CA PRO A 99 13.94 29.85 8.17
C PRO A 99 14.57 28.45 8.20
N VAL A 100 15.79 28.34 8.69
CA VAL A 100 16.51 27.08 8.92
C VAL A 100 16.85 27.00 10.41
N ARG A 101 16.78 25.80 10.98
CA ARG A 101 17.15 25.55 12.36
C ARG A 101 18.32 24.56 12.39
N VAL A 102 19.33 24.90 13.18
CA VAL A 102 20.54 24.08 13.32
C VAL A 102 20.72 23.66 14.78
N GLY A 103 20.96 22.38 14.99
CA GLY A 103 21.41 21.84 16.29
C GLY A 103 22.84 21.39 16.19
N SER A 104 23.71 21.86 17.08
CA SER A 104 25.13 21.46 17.11
C SER A 104 25.72 21.61 18.50
N TRP A 105 26.90 21.03 18.67
CA TRP A 105 27.69 21.23 19.88
C TRP A 105 28.06 22.71 20.10
N PHE A 106 28.31 23.45 19.02
CA PHE A 106 28.75 24.86 19.13
C PHE A 106 27.65 25.80 19.69
N ASP A 107 26.37 25.48 19.45
CA ASP A 107 25.24 26.28 19.97
C ASP A 107 24.84 25.87 21.40
N SER A 108 24.94 24.59 21.71
CA SER A 108 24.41 24.04 22.98
C SER A 108 25.48 23.56 23.97
N HIS A 109 26.71 23.31 23.52
CA HIS A 109 27.80 22.65 24.26
C HIS A 109 27.37 21.29 24.88
N ASN A 110 26.39 20.63 24.27
CA ASN A 110 25.83 19.37 24.76
C ASN A 110 26.54 18.17 24.13
N ALA A 111 26.96 17.23 25.00
CA ALA A 111 27.69 16.03 24.60
C ALA A 111 26.91 15.10 23.67
N MET A 112 25.57 15.26 23.53
CA MET A 112 24.78 14.41 22.64
C MET A 112 25.17 14.54 21.15
N TYR A 113 25.76 15.66 20.77
CA TYR A 113 26.24 15.90 19.41
C TYR A 113 27.64 15.34 19.11
N VAL A 114 28.34 14.85 20.12
CA VAL A 114 29.75 14.43 20.03
C VAL A 114 29.89 12.98 20.48
N SER A 115 30.68 12.20 19.75
CA SER A 115 31.02 10.84 20.16
C SER A 115 31.79 10.80 21.49
N LYS A 116 31.75 9.66 22.18
CA LYS A 116 32.44 9.50 23.48
C LYS A 116 33.95 9.70 23.39
N ASP A 117 34.56 9.33 22.26
CA ASP A 117 35.98 9.52 21.98
C ASP A 117 36.32 10.93 21.46
N ARG A 118 35.30 11.79 21.26
CA ARG A 118 35.38 13.15 20.76
C ARG A 118 35.99 13.29 19.36
N HIS A 119 36.04 12.20 18.59
CA HIS A 119 36.54 12.22 17.20
C HIS A 119 35.47 12.45 16.16
N THR A 120 34.22 12.28 16.52
CA THR A 120 33.06 12.51 15.61
C THR A 120 32.05 13.47 16.21
N MET A 121 31.59 14.44 15.40
CA MET A 121 30.53 15.38 15.74
C MET A 121 29.44 15.32 14.71
N VAL A 122 28.19 15.44 15.14
CA VAL A 122 27.02 15.61 14.26
C VAL A 122 26.42 16.99 14.43
N ALA A 123 25.87 17.52 13.32
CA ALA A 123 25.01 18.70 13.34
C ALA A 123 23.71 18.39 12.60
N THR A 124 22.58 18.77 13.20
CA THR A 124 21.24 18.60 12.62
C THR A 124 20.82 19.90 11.92
N ILE A 125 20.43 19.81 10.65
CA ILE A 125 20.00 20.95 9.83
C ILE A 125 18.54 20.69 9.43
N TYR A 126 17.60 21.43 10.02
CA TYR A 126 16.17 21.29 9.77
C TYR A 126 15.71 22.21 8.66
N PRO A 127 15.23 21.66 7.52
CA PRO A 127 14.65 22.46 6.46
C PRO A 127 13.30 23.09 6.87
N PRO A 128 12.89 24.19 6.21
CA PRO A 128 11.60 24.82 6.45
C PRO A 128 10.47 24.09 5.73
N GLY A 129 9.22 24.38 6.15
CA GLY A 129 8.01 23.98 5.47
C GLY A 129 7.52 22.57 5.84
N ASN A 130 6.48 22.15 5.16
CA ASN A 130 5.82 20.88 5.37
C ASN A 130 6.59 19.73 4.69
N ALA A 131 6.52 18.53 5.26
CA ALA A 131 6.98 17.31 4.63
C ALA A 131 5.94 16.85 3.60
N THR A 132 6.22 17.07 2.31
CA THR A 132 5.36 16.62 1.21
C THR A 132 6.14 15.70 0.28
N PHE A 133 5.45 14.87 -0.52
CA PHE A 133 6.10 13.93 -1.46
C PHE A 133 6.95 14.61 -2.53
N ASP A 134 6.66 15.87 -2.86
CA ASP A 134 7.39 16.66 -3.85
C ASP A 134 8.45 17.58 -3.24
N THR A 135 8.53 17.65 -1.91
CA THR A 135 9.57 18.41 -1.22
C THR A 135 10.93 17.82 -1.55
N LYS A 136 11.77 18.65 -2.18
CA LYS A 136 13.15 18.28 -2.50
C LYS A 136 14.09 19.16 -1.67
N PRO A 137 14.53 18.70 -0.50
CA PRO A 137 15.53 19.40 0.26
C PRO A 137 16.80 19.59 -0.57
N PRO A 138 17.55 20.70 -0.42
CA PRO A 138 18.74 21.01 -1.21
C PRO A 138 19.95 20.17 -0.76
N VAL A 139 19.81 18.83 -0.80
CA VAL A 139 20.83 17.88 -0.31
C VAL A 139 22.14 18.02 -1.05
N LYS A 140 22.10 18.22 -2.39
CA LYS A 140 23.32 18.37 -3.22
C LYS A 140 24.07 19.66 -2.90
N GLU A 141 23.33 20.74 -2.76
CA GLU A 141 23.85 22.07 -2.46
C GLU A 141 24.46 22.11 -1.05
N VAL A 142 23.75 21.55 -0.06
CA VAL A 142 24.25 21.43 1.33
C VAL A 142 25.52 20.59 1.37
N ARG A 143 25.53 19.43 0.71
CA ARG A 143 26.69 18.55 0.62
C ARG A 143 27.91 19.25 -0.02
N ALA A 144 27.69 19.97 -1.11
CA ALA A 144 28.74 20.69 -1.81
C ALA A 144 29.31 21.83 -0.95
N ALA A 145 28.45 22.59 -0.26
CA ALA A 145 28.87 23.66 0.63
C ALA A 145 29.66 23.13 1.83
N LEU A 146 29.19 22.06 2.48
CA LEU A 146 29.90 21.41 3.57
C LEU A 146 31.32 20.98 3.15
N ARG A 147 31.44 20.27 2.02
CA ARG A 147 32.75 19.80 1.52
C ARG A 147 33.70 20.94 1.17
N LYS A 148 33.16 22.00 0.58
CA LYS A 148 33.99 23.16 0.18
C LYS A 148 34.59 23.92 1.37
N THR A 149 33.87 23.98 2.49
CA THR A 149 34.23 24.80 3.65
C THR A 149 34.81 24.00 4.82
N THR A 150 34.76 22.67 4.74
CA THR A 150 35.32 21.80 5.78
C THR A 150 36.85 21.93 5.84
N PRO A 151 37.44 22.14 7.03
CA PRO A 151 38.90 22.31 7.20
C PRO A 151 39.68 21.05 6.76
N THR A 152 40.95 21.29 6.35
CA THR A 152 41.85 20.19 5.99
C THR A 152 42.07 19.25 7.17
N GLY A 153 42.01 17.96 6.93
CA GLY A 153 42.12 16.91 7.96
C GLY A 153 40.82 16.55 8.68
N VAL A 154 39.71 17.17 8.28
CA VAL A 154 38.37 16.79 8.71
C VAL A 154 37.64 16.12 7.55
N THR A 155 37.02 14.97 7.79
CA THR A 155 36.10 14.34 6.82
C THR A 155 34.69 14.75 7.14
N VAL A 156 33.90 15.16 6.12
CA VAL A 156 32.49 15.48 6.28
C VAL A 156 31.63 14.64 5.36
N HIS A 157 30.53 14.13 5.90
CA HIS A 157 29.48 13.41 5.18
C HIS A 157 28.11 13.98 5.53
N LEU A 158 27.18 13.95 4.57
CA LEU A 158 25.79 14.34 4.78
C LEU A 158 24.90 13.09 4.74
N THR A 159 24.21 12.80 5.84
CA THR A 159 23.27 11.69 5.98
C THR A 159 21.94 12.16 6.58
N GLY A 160 21.08 11.24 7.00
CA GLY A 160 19.72 11.52 7.43
C GLY A 160 18.70 11.01 6.41
N ARG A 161 17.39 11.21 6.65
CA ARG A 161 16.33 10.65 5.82
C ARG A 161 16.47 11.07 4.35
N ASP A 162 16.50 12.37 4.09
CA ASP A 162 16.47 12.89 2.71
C ASP A 162 17.75 12.55 1.93
N PRO A 163 18.98 12.69 2.48
CA PRO A 163 20.18 12.20 1.81
C PRO A 163 20.18 10.70 1.53
N VAL A 164 19.60 9.88 2.40
CA VAL A 164 19.46 8.42 2.19
C VAL A 164 18.47 8.15 1.05
N PHE A 165 17.30 8.80 1.04
CA PHE A 165 16.33 8.66 -0.05
C PHE A 165 16.88 9.17 -1.39
N GLU A 166 17.60 10.32 -1.41
CA GLU A 166 18.28 10.81 -2.61
C GLU A 166 19.25 9.74 -3.15
N SER A 167 20.03 9.11 -2.28
CA SER A 167 21.00 8.07 -2.68
C SER A 167 20.35 6.82 -3.28
N GLN A 168 19.08 6.56 -2.95
CA GLN A 168 18.28 5.49 -3.55
C GLN A 168 17.69 5.91 -4.90
N GLY A 169 17.31 7.18 -5.05
CA GLY A 169 16.69 7.75 -6.24
C GLY A 169 17.65 8.04 -7.39
N GLU A 170 18.96 8.22 -7.13
CA GLU A 170 19.98 8.28 -8.19
C GLU A 170 20.09 6.97 -8.99
N ALA A 171 19.56 5.88 -8.48
CA ALA A 171 19.37 4.63 -9.21
C ALA A 171 18.10 4.64 -10.08
N GLY A 172 17.56 5.82 -10.46
CA GLY A 172 16.47 6.06 -11.40
C GLY A 172 15.49 4.89 -11.54
N GLY A 173 14.59 4.71 -10.57
CA GLY A 173 13.49 3.75 -10.76
C GLY A 173 12.69 4.11 -12.02
N PRO A 174 12.14 3.12 -12.73
CA PRO A 174 11.34 3.38 -13.91
C PRO A 174 10.16 4.32 -13.58
N SER A 175 9.77 5.17 -14.52
CA SER A 175 8.58 6.01 -14.36
C SER A 175 7.32 5.15 -14.26
N VAL A 176 6.24 5.67 -13.68
CA VAL A 176 4.92 4.99 -13.63
C VAL A 176 4.49 4.48 -15.01
N LEU A 177 4.81 5.24 -16.06
CA LEU A 177 4.54 4.83 -17.44
C LEU A 177 5.37 3.60 -17.83
N THR A 178 6.65 3.57 -17.48
CA THR A 178 7.53 2.42 -17.75
C THR A 178 7.06 1.16 -17.02
N GLU A 179 6.66 1.31 -15.74
CA GLU A 179 6.09 0.20 -14.95
C GLU A 179 4.79 -0.32 -15.57
N ALA A 180 3.89 0.59 -15.98
CA ALA A 180 2.65 0.22 -16.67
C ALA A 180 2.92 -0.48 -18.02
N LEU A 181 3.95 -0.07 -18.75
CA LEU A 181 4.36 -0.72 -20.00
C LEU A 181 4.95 -2.13 -19.74
N ILE A 182 5.78 -2.30 -18.72
CA ILE A 182 6.31 -3.62 -18.32
C ILE A 182 5.16 -4.54 -17.91
N GLY A 183 4.26 -4.08 -17.05
CA GLY A 183 3.06 -4.83 -16.63
C GLY A 183 2.15 -5.17 -17.81
N GLY A 184 1.93 -4.21 -18.71
CA GLY A 184 1.15 -4.39 -19.92
C GLY A 184 1.77 -5.38 -20.91
N ALA A 185 3.10 -5.37 -21.07
CA ALA A 185 3.82 -6.34 -21.90
C ALA A 185 3.73 -7.76 -21.31
N GLY A 186 3.87 -7.90 -19.98
CA GLY A 186 3.66 -9.18 -19.30
C GLY A 186 2.23 -9.70 -19.49
N ALA A 187 1.24 -8.83 -19.29
CA ALA A 187 -0.16 -9.17 -19.55
C ALA A 187 -0.40 -9.58 -21.01
N LEU A 188 0.16 -8.86 -21.98
CA LEU A 188 0.07 -9.19 -23.40
C LEU A 188 0.59 -10.61 -23.68
N ILE A 189 1.77 -10.96 -23.16
CA ILE A 189 2.37 -12.29 -23.35
C ILE A 189 1.44 -13.37 -22.79
N ILE A 190 0.93 -13.20 -21.57
CA ILE A 190 0.04 -14.18 -20.95
C ILE A 190 -1.26 -14.32 -21.75
N LEU A 191 -1.87 -13.19 -22.13
CA LEU A 191 -3.10 -13.20 -22.91
C LEU A 191 -2.91 -13.86 -24.29
N LEU A 192 -1.73 -13.74 -24.91
CA LEU A 192 -1.39 -14.47 -26.13
C LEU A 192 -1.41 -15.99 -25.91
N PHE A 193 -0.87 -16.48 -24.79
CA PHE A 193 -0.94 -17.90 -24.43
C PHE A 193 -2.37 -18.37 -24.12
N VAL A 194 -3.20 -17.51 -23.54
CA VAL A 194 -4.58 -17.83 -23.16
C VAL A 194 -5.49 -17.90 -24.38
N PHE A 195 -5.48 -16.83 -25.21
CA PHE A 195 -6.40 -16.68 -26.33
C PHE A 195 -5.85 -17.17 -27.66
N GLY A 196 -4.56 -17.10 -27.87
CA GLY A 196 -3.87 -17.53 -29.08
C GLY A 196 -4.16 -16.71 -30.33
N THR A 197 -5.00 -15.68 -30.28
CA THR A 197 -5.39 -14.82 -31.40
C THR A 197 -5.23 -13.37 -31.07
N LEU A 198 -4.70 -12.57 -32.00
CA LEU A 198 -4.41 -11.16 -31.76
C LEU A 198 -5.65 -10.31 -31.45
N PRO A 199 -6.80 -10.43 -32.17
CA PRO A 199 -7.99 -9.66 -31.86
C PRO A 199 -8.56 -9.96 -30.47
N ALA A 200 -8.51 -11.23 -30.01
CA ALA A 200 -9.00 -11.59 -28.69
C ALA A 200 -8.13 -11.01 -27.55
N VAL A 201 -6.83 -10.87 -27.78
CA VAL A 201 -5.89 -10.23 -26.84
C VAL A 201 -6.04 -8.72 -26.83
N ALA A 202 -6.28 -8.11 -28.00
CA ALA A 202 -6.44 -6.67 -28.10
C ALA A 202 -7.65 -6.13 -27.31
N MET A 203 -8.75 -6.91 -27.20
CA MET A 203 -9.98 -6.47 -26.53
C MET A 203 -9.75 -6.14 -25.05
N PRO A 204 -9.22 -7.02 -24.20
CA PRO A 204 -8.95 -6.70 -22.80
C PRO A 204 -7.98 -5.53 -22.63
N LEU A 205 -6.96 -5.42 -23.47
CA LEU A 205 -5.99 -4.31 -23.39
C LEU A 205 -6.63 -2.96 -23.75
N LEU A 206 -7.48 -2.91 -24.78
CA LEU A 206 -8.21 -1.69 -25.13
C LEU A 206 -9.18 -1.28 -24.03
N VAL A 207 -9.90 -2.24 -23.44
CA VAL A 207 -10.77 -1.98 -22.29
C VAL A 207 -9.95 -1.45 -21.11
N ALA A 208 -8.77 -1.99 -20.84
CA ALA A 208 -7.91 -1.52 -19.75
C ALA A 208 -7.44 -0.08 -19.98
N VAL A 209 -6.91 0.25 -21.16
CA VAL A 209 -6.45 1.62 -21.47
C VAL A 209 -7.59 2.61 -21.36
N THR A 210 -8.77 2.32 -21.93
CA THR A 210 -9.94 3.20 -21.87
C THR A 210 -10.45 3.36 -20.45
N SER A 211 -10.49 2.28 -19.65
CA SER A 211 -10.91 2.32 -18.25
C SER A 211 -9.96 3.15 -17.39
N ILE A 212 -8.65 2.95 -17.53
CA ILE A 212 -7.62 3.71 -16.80
C ILE A 212 -7.75 5.20 -17.08
N LEU A 213 -7.79 5.59 -18.37
CA LEU A 213 -7.87 7.00 -18.74
C LEU A 213 -9.20 7.63 -18.29
N THR A 214 -10.31 6.92 -18.43
CA THR A 214 -11.61 7.40 -17.92
C THR A 214 -11.63 7.49 -16.39
N THR A 215 -10.94 6.58 -15.69
CA THR A 215 -10.79 6.68 -14.23
C THR A 215 -9.99 7.92 -13.85
N PHE A 216 -8.93 8.27 -14.58
CA PHE A 216 -8.21 9.54 -14.35
C PHE A 216 -9.10 10.75 -14.56
N LEU A 217 -10.02 10.74 -15.51
CA LEU A 217 -11.01 11.81 -15.67
C LEU A 217 -11.90 11.96 -14.44
N CYS A 218 -12.41 10.82 -13.92
CA CYS A 218 -13.24 10.82 -12.70
C CYS A 218 -12.44 11.28 -11.48
N VAL A 219 -11.20 10.83 -11.33
CA VAL A 219 -10.29 11.25 -10.26
C VAL A 219 -9.99 12.75 -10.37
N TYR A 220 -9.79 13.28 -11.58
CA TYR A 220 -9.61 14.72 -11.80
C TYR A 220 -10.86 15.51 -11.33
N GLY A 221 -12.05 15.04 -11.65
CA GLY A 221 -13.29 15.60 -11.09
C GLY A 221 -13.34 15.51 -9.57
N LEU A 222 -12.89 14.40 -8.98
CA LEU A 222 -12.87 14.18 -7.53
C LEU A 222 -11.94 15.18 -6.81
N THR A 223 -10.83 15.61 -7.44
CA THR A 223 -9.89 16.60 -6.85
C THR A 223 -10.50 17.99 -6.65
N TYR A 224 -11.68 18.28 -7.21
CA TYR A 224 -12.44 19.51 -6.92
C TYR A 224 -13.33 19.38 -5.68
N LEU A 225 -13.57 18.15 -5.22
CA LEU A 225 -14.46 17.86 -4.10
C LEU A 225 -13.68 17.49 -2.82
N THR A 226 -12.52 16.88 -2.98
CA THR A 226 -11.69 16.42 -1.86
C THR A 226 -10.23 16.29 -2.28
N ASP A 227 -9.34 16.28 -1.29
CA ASP A 227 -7.93 15.97 -1.50
C ASP A 227 -7.76 14.53 -1.95
N VAL A 228 -7.01 14.31 -3.03
CA VAL A 228 -6.71 12.98 -3.57
C VAL A 228 -5.21 12.74 -3.57
N SER A 229 -4.77 11.70 -2.87
CA SER A 229 -3.35 11.36 -2.75
C SER A 229 -2.72 10.94 -4.08
N ILE A 230 -1.47 11.32 -4.28
CA ILE A 230 -0.65 10.88 -5.44
C ILE A 230 -0.56 9.35 -5.56
N VAL A 231 -0.69 8.60 -4.46
CA VAL A 231 -0.70 7.13 -4.48
C VAL A 231 -1.83 6.57 -5.35
N VAL A 232 -2.96 7.29 -5.46
CA VAL A 232 -4.08 6.91 -6.34
C VAL A 232 -3.64 6.81 -7.80
N GLN A 233 -2.66 7.59 -8.25
CA GLN A 233 -2.12 7.51 -9.61
C GLN A 233 -1.54 6.12 -9.92
N PHE A 234 -0.73 5.59 -9.01
CA PHE A 234 -0.13 4.25 -9.16
C PHE A 234 -1.21 3.16 -9.15
N LEU A 235 -2.20 3.31 -8.27
CA LEU A 235 -3.30 2.36 -8.16
C LEU A 235 -4.16 2.35 -9.43
N VAL A 236 -4.53 3.52 -9.95
CA VAL A 236 -5.32 3.62 -11.19
C VAL A 236 -4.56 3.02 -12.37
N ALA A 237 -3.26 3.28 -12.49
CA ALA A 237 -2.47 2.76 -13.59
C ALA A 237 -2.30 1.23 -13.55
N LEU A 238 -1.92 0.67 -12.39
CA LEU A 238 -1.46 -0.71 -12.28
C LEU A 238 -2.56 -1.67 -11.82
N VAL A 239 -3.31 -1.31 -10.77
CA VAL A 239 -4.47 -2.11 -10.35
C VAL A 239 -5.57 -2.01 -11.42
N GLY A 240 -5.75 -0.80 -11.98
CA GLY A 240 -6.70 -0.57 -13.08
C GLY A 240 -6.40 -1.44 -14.30
N LEU A 241 -5.13 -1.59 -14.66
CA LEU A 241 -4.71 -2.49 -15.74
C LEU A 241 -5.16 -3.93 -15.47
N GLY A 242 -4.82 -4.48 -14.30
CA GLY A 242 -5.15 -5.85 -13.94
C GLY A 242 -6.64 -6.11 -13.88
N VAL A 243 -7.37 -5.31 -13.11
CA VAL A 243 -8.83 -5.46 -12.90
C VAL A 243 -9.63 -5.32 -14.20
N ALA A 244 -9.28 -4.35 -15.05
CA ALA A 244 -9.98 -4.15 -16.32
C ALA A 244 -9.73 -5.30 -17.31
N ILE A 245 -8.49 -5.82 -17.36
CA ILE A 245 -8.15 -7.00 -18.16
C ILE A 245 -8.97 -8.20 -17.68
N ASP A 246 -9.05 -8.43 -16.38
CA ASP A 246 -9.75 -9.57 -15.81
C ASP A 246 -11.24 -9.59 -16.14
N TYR A 247 -11.92 -8.46 -15.97
CA TYR A 247 -13.35 -8.38 -16.32
C TYR A 247 -13.58 -8.57 -17.81
N ALA A 248 -12.73 -7.97 -18.64
CA ALA A 248 -12.81 -8.14 -20.08
C ALA A 248 -12.50 -9.59 -20.51
N LEU A 249 -11.54 -10.24 -19.84
CA LEU A 249 -11.16 -11.64 -20.10
C LEU A 249 -12.34 -12.59 -19.88
N LEU A 250 -13.10 -12.40 -18.79
CA LEU A 250 -14.30 -13.20 -18.49
C LEU A 250 -15.34 -13.12 -19.61
N VAL A 251 -15.65 -11.91 -20.08
CA VAL A 251 -16.64 -11.67 -21.12
C VAL A 251 -16.16 -12.21 -22.48
N VAL A 252 -14.88 -11.95 -22.84
CA VAL A 252 -14.31 -12.45 -24.11
C VAL A 252 -14.25 -13.95 -24.15
N PHE A 253 -13.87 -14.58 -23.02
CA PHE A 253 -13.82 -16.05 -22.93
C PHE A 253 -15.19 -16.67 -23.16
N ARG A 254 -16.23 -16.15 -22.46
CA ARG A 254 -17.59 -16.64 -22.59
C ARG A 254 -18.13 -16.41 -24.00
N PHE A 255 -17.89 -15.23 -24.58
CA PHE A 255 -18.30 -14.94 -25.95
C PHE A 255 -17.71 -15.92 -26.97
N ARG A 256 -16.44 -16.28 -26.82
CA ARG A 256 -15.81 -17.28 -27.71
C ARG A 256 -16.35 -18.70 -27.47
N GLU A 257 -16.70 -19.02 -26.23
CA GLU A 257 -17.34 -20.30 -25.87
C GLU A 257 -18.68 -20.41 -26.58
N GLU A 258 -19.55 -19.40 -26.47
CA GLU A 258 -20.88 -19.39 -27.10
C GLU A 258 -20.82 -19.42 -28.64
N LEU A 259 -19.86 -18.69 -29.24
CA LEU A 259 -19.59 -18.81 -30.68
C LEU A 259 -19.18 -20.23 -31.07
N SER A 260 -18.45 -20.96 -30.22
CA SER A 260 -18.04 -22.34 -30.50
C SER A 260 -19.20 -23.34 -30.38
N HIS A 261 -20.23 -23.00 -29.63
CA HIS A 261 -21.51 -23.75 -29.56
C HIS A 261 -22.43 -23.48 -30.76
N GLY A 262 -22.00 -22.63 -31.72
CA GLY A 262 -22.74 -22.34 -32.93
C GLY A 262 -23.74 -21.21 -32.88
N LEU A 263 -23.78 -20.44 -31.77
CA LEU A 263 -24.64 -19.25 -31.68
C LEU A 263 -24.15 -18.15 -32.63
N ASN A 264 -25.07 -17.37 -33.17
CA ASN A 264 -24.73 -16.17 -33.91
C ASN A 264 -24.13 -15.08 -33.01
N THR A 265 -23.57 -14.03 -33.59
CA THR A 265 -22.85 -12.99 -32.84
C THR A 265 -23.70 -12.30 -31.79
N ASP A 266 -24.93 -11.97 -32.11
CA ASP A 266 -25.81 -11.21 -31.22
C ASP A 266 -26.32 -12.08 -30.06
N ASP A 267 -26.72 -13.32 -30.34
CA ASP A 267 -27.14 -14.27 -29.30
C ASP A 267 -25.97 -14.67 -28.38
N ALA A 268 -24.78 -14.94 -28.96
CA ALA A 268 -23.57 -15.21 -28.18
C ALA A 268 -23.21 -14.05 -27.26
N LEU A 269 -23.42 -12.80 -27.68
CA LEU A 269 -23.22 -11.61 -26.86
C LEU A 269 -24.23 -11.52 -25.71
N VAL A 270 -25.52 -11.71 -26.01
CA VAL A 270 -26.60 -11.65 -25.00
C VAL A 270 -26.37 -12.71 -23.93
N GLU A 271 -26.03 -13.94 -24.34
CA GLU A 271 -25.74 -15.05 -23.42
C GLU A 271 -24.52 -14.78 -22.56
N SER A 272 -23.43 -14.28 -23.19
CA SER A 272 -22.21 -13.90 -22.47
C SER A 272 -22.47 -12.78 -21.45
N MET A 273 -23.26 -11.78 -21.80
CA MET A 273 -23.59 -10.68 -20.90
C MET A 273 -24.50 -11.13 -19.76
N THR A 274 -25.41 -12.07 -19.98
CA THR A 274 -26.30 -12.59 -18.97
C THR A 274 -25.55 -13.34 -17.87
N HIS A 275 -24.55 -14.15 -18.25
CA HIS A 275 -23.77 -14.98 -17.33
C HIS A 275 -22.49 -14.29 -16.85
N ALA A 276 -21.55 -13.99 -17.73
CA ALA A 276 -20.28 -13.35 -17.36
C ALA A 276 -20.50 -11.92 -16.86
N GLY A 277 -21.42 -11.15 -17.44
CA GLY A 277 -21.74 -9.80 -16.99
C GLY A 277 -22.27 -9.74 -15.55
N ARG A 278 -23.06 -10.74 -15.13
CA ARG A 278 -23.52 -10.84 -13.74
C ARG A 278 -22.34 -11.06 -12.78
N SER A 279 -21.43 -11.94 -13.16
CA SER A 279 -20.20 -12.20 -12.37
C SER A 279 -19.35 -10.93 -12.26
N VAL A 280 -19.15 -10.20 -13.36
CA VAL A 280 -18.39 -8.93 -13.39
C VAL A 280 -19.02 -7.87 -12.47
N ILE A 281 -20.37 -7.74 -12.41
CA ILE A 281 -21.02 -6.79 -11.50
C ILE A 281 -20.79 -7.17 -10.05
N VAL A 282 -20.99 -8.42 -9.68
CA VAL A 282 -20.83 -8.89 -8.30
C VAL A 282 -19.37 -8.69 -7.87
N SER A 283 -18.45 -9.11 -8.71
CA SER A 283 -17.01 -8.99 -8.55
C SER A 283 -16.59 -7.51 -8.36
N GLY A 284 -16.91 -6.66 -9.31
CA GLY A 284 -16.55 -5.23 -9.18
C GLY A 284 -17.18 -4.53 -7.98
N SER A 285 -18.36 -5.01 -7.54
CA SER A 285 -18.99 -4.50 -6.31
C SER A 285 -18.23 -4.90 -5.06
N THR A 286 -17.69 -6.12 -4.97
CA THR A 286 -16.89 -6.57 -3.83
C THR A 286 -15.59 -5.80 -3.70
N VAL A 287 -14.89 -5.54 -4.83
CA VAL A 287 -13.68 -4.71 -4.84
C VAL A 287 -14.01 -3.28 -4.42
N ALA A 288 -15.06 -2.70 -4.98
CA ALA A 288 -15.49 -1.34 -4.64
C ALA A 288 -15.84 -1.20 -3.15
N ILE A 289 -16.51 -2.20 -2.56
CA ILE A 289 -16.84 -2.25 -1.13
C ILE A 289 -15.58 -2.32 -0.28
N GLY A 290 -14.62 -3.18 -0.64
CA GLY A 290 -13.35 -3.28 0.05
C GLY A 290 -12.62 -1.94 0.12
N LEU A 291 -12.54 -1.22 -1.00
CA LEU A 291 -11.92 0.09 -1.07
C LEU A 291 -12.74 1.18 -0.35
N LEU A 292 -14.06 1.16 -0.50
CA LEU A 292 -14.95 2.10 0.18
C LEU A 292 -14.85 2.01 1.71
N SER A 293 -14.54 0.83 2.24
CA SER A 293 -14.36 0.63 3.69
C SER A 293 -13.24 1.48 4.29
N MET A 294 -12.28 1.91 3.48
CA MET A 294 -11.20 2.82 3.91
C MET A 294 -11.71 4.20 4.36
N LEU A 295 -12.92 4.58 3.98
CA LEU A 295 -13.56 5.82 4.47
C LEU A 295 -13.82 5.81 5.99
N LEU A 296 -13.88 4.64 6.60
CA LEU A 296 -14.04 4.49 8.06
C LEU A 296 -12.78 4.92 8.84
N ILE A 297 -11.64 5.01 8.17
CA ILE A 297 -10.38 5.45 8.78
C ILE A 297 -10.32 6.98 8.72
N PRO A 298 -10.10 7.67 9.85
CA PRO A 298 -10.15 9.13 9.92
C PRO A 298 -8.86 9.81 9.42
N LEU A 299 -8.29 9.33 8.33
CA LEU A 299 -7.06 9.87 7.74
C LEU A 299 -7.31 10.29 6.28
N PRO A 300 -7.08 11.57 5.93
CA PRO A 300 -7.32 12.09 4.57
C PRO A 300 -6.62 11.26 3.49
N PHE A 301 -5.36 10.88 3.73
CA PHE A 301 -4.57 10.03 2.84
C PHE A 301 -5.28 8.70 2.53
N ILE A 302 -5.70 7.94 3.58
CA ILE A 302 -6.35 6.63 3.42
C ILE A 302 -7.74 6.78 2.77
N ARG A 303 -8.51 7.80 3.19
CA ARG A 303 -9.84 8.08 2.61
C ARG A 303 -9.76 8.40 1.13
N SER A 304 -8.78 9.19 0.72
CA SER A 304 -8.57 9.53 -0.68
C SER A 304 -8.27 8.31 -1.54
N ILE A 305 -7.50 7.36 -1.01
CA ILE A 305 -7.22 6.08 -1.68
C ILE A 305 -8.50 5.25 -1.79
N GLY A 306 -9.32 5.21 -0.75
CA GLY A 306 -10.62 4.54 -0.78
C GLY A 306 -11.54 5.09 -1.87
N LEU A 307 -11.68 6.41 -1.95
CA LEU A 307 -12.53 7.08 -2.95
C LEU A 307 -11.97 6.94 -4.37
N GLY A 308 -10.70 7.27 -4.56
CA GLY A 308 -10.06 7.17 -5.88
C GLY A 308 -9.95 5.73 -6.37
N GLY A 309 -9.58 4.82 -5.46
CA GLY A 309 -9.46 3.39 -5.76
C GLY A 309 -10.79 2.74 -6.13
N MET A 310 -11.90 3.10 -5.47
CA MET A 310 -13.24 2.60 -5.78
C MET A 310 -13.68 2.91 -7.22
N LEU A 311 -13.22 4.00 -7.80
CA LEU A 311 -13.54 4.35 -9.19
C LEU A 311 -12.98 3.32 -10.18
N ILE A 312 -11.87 2.66 -9.86
CA ILE A 312 -11.20 1.69 -10.73
C ILE A 312 -12.16 0.54 -11.10
N PRO A 313 -12.66 -0.28 -10.16
CA PRO A 313 -13.55 -1.37 -10.48
C PRO A 313 -14.87 -0.88 -11.09
N LEU A 314 -15.42 0.26 -10.64
CA LEU A 314 -16.67 0.78 -11.17
C LEU A 314 -16.57 1.13 -12.67
N ILE A 315 -15.54 1.86 -13.07
CA ILE A 315 -15.32 2.22 -14.48
C ILE A 315 -14.97 0.97 -15.31
N SER A 316 -14.17 0.04 -14.75
CA SER A 316 -13.82 -1.21 -15.44
C SER A 316 -15.06 -2.10 -15.68
N VAL A 317 -15.98 -2.19 -14.72
CA VAL A 317 -17.28 -2.87 -14.90
C VAL A 317 -18.09 -2.20 -16.00
N LEU A 318 -18.22 -0.87 -15.96
CA LEU A 318 -18.97 -0.12 -16.99
C LEU A 318 -18.38 -0.34 -18.39
N ALA A 319 -17.06 -0.30 -18.52
CA ALA A 319 -16.38 -0.56 -19.80
C ALA A 319 -16.59 -2.00 -20.29
N SER A 320 -16.49 -2.98 -19.39
CA SER A 320 -16.70 -4.40 -19.71
C SER A 320 -18.14 -4.73 -20.08
N LEU A 321 -19.12 -3.96 -19.56
CA LEU A 321 -20.55 -4.17 -19.85
C LEU A 321 -21.08 -3.31 -21.00
N THR A 322 -20.32 -2.33 -21.48
CA THR A 322 -20.79 -1.43 -22.54
C THR A 322 -19.82 -1.36 -23.71
N LEU A 323 -18.58 -0.90 -23.51
CA LEU A 323 -17.58 -0.79 -24.57
C LEU A 323 -17.25 -2.16 -25.18
N LEU A 324 -16.93 -3.12 -24.33
CA LEU A 324 -16.47 -4.44 -24.77
C LEU A 324 -17.54 -5.16 -25.61
N PRO A 325 -18.82 -5.28 -25.23
CA PRO A 325 -19.86 -5.86 -26.07
C PRO A 325 -20.06 -5.11 -27.39
N ALA A 326 -19.98 -3.76 -27.38
CA ALA A 326 -20.05 -2.98 -28.60
C ALA A 326 -18.91 -3.32 -29.58
N MET A 327 -17.69 -3.50 -29.07
CA MET A 327 -16.53 -3.90 -29.89
C MET A 327 -16.64 -5.36 -30.36
N LEU A 328 -17.07 -6.27 -29.49
CA LEU A 328 -17.28 -7.68 -29.85
C LEU A 328 -18.35 -7.86 -30.91
N SER A 329 -19.41 -7.03 -30.91
CA SER A 329 -20.46 -7.04 -31.95
C SER A 329 -19.93 -6.69 -33.34
N LEU A 330 -18.87 -5.87 -33.43
CA LEU A 330 -18.22 -5.52 -34.69
C LEU A 330 -17.25 -6.62 -35.17
N LEU A 331 -16.59 -7.30 -34.25
CA LEU A 331 -15.63 -8.35 -34.56
C LEU A 331 -16.31 -9.68 -34.91
N GLY A 332 -17.33 -10.07 -34.15
CA GLY A 332 -18.01 -11.35 -34.31
C GLY A 332 -17.02 -12.53 -34.41
N PRO A 333 -17.20 -13.46 -35.33
CA PRO A 333 -16.31 -14.61 -35.53
C PRO A 333 -14.85 -14.24 -35.91
N ARG A 334 -14.62 -12.98 -36.34
CA ARG A 334 -13.26 -12.49 -36.69
C ARG A 334 -12.36 -12.42 -35.47
N ILE A 335 -12.89 -12.47 -34.23
CA ILE A 335 -12.11 -12.54 -32.99
C ILE A 335 -11.16 -13.75 -32.98
N ASN A 336 -11.48 -14.81 -33.68
CA ASN A 336 -10.67 -16.03 -33.81
C ASN A 336 -9.70 -16.03 -34.98
N ARG A 337 -9.63 -14.94 -35.80
CA ARG A 337 -8.68 -14.77 -36.88
C ARG A 337 -7.31 -14.33 -36.38
N VAL A 338 -6.31 -14.28 -37.22
CA VAL A 338 -4.92 -13.87 -36.91
C VAL A 338 -4.38 -14.64 -35.69
N ARG A 339 -4.20 -15.94 -35.90
CA ARG A 339 -3.63 -16.84 -34.90
C ARG A 339 -2.12 -16.62 -34.80
N VAL A 340 -1.64 -16.35 -33.58
CA VAL A 340 -0.23 -16.17 -33.28
C VAL A 340 0.36 -17.45 -32.67
N MET A 341 -0.46 -18.22 -31.95
CA MET A 341 -0.04 -19.46 -31.30
C MET A 341 -0.44 -20.69 -32.12
N PRO A 342 0.43 -21.73 -32.20
CA PRO A 342 0.11 -22.99 -32.81
C PRO A 342 -1.12 -23.65 -32.20
N GLN A 343 -1.96 -24.29 -33.01
CA GLN A 343 -3.20 -24.92 -32.54
C GLN A 343 -3.01 -25.95 -31.42
N LYS A 344 -1.83 -26.58 -31.33
CA LYS A 344 -1.49 -27.55 -30.29
C LYS A 344 -1.60 -26.98 -28.85
N PHE A 345 -1.37 -25.67 -28.69
CA PHE A 345 -1.45 -25.00 -27.39
C PHE A 345 -2.83 -24.40 -27.06
N VAL A 346 -3.66 -24.20 -28.09
CA VAL A 346 -4.93 -23.46 -27.99
C VAL A 346 -6.15 -24.37 -28.17
N LYS A 347 -5.96 -25.63 -28.67
CA LYS A 347 -7.09 -26.55 -28.82
C LYS A 347 -7.81 -26.71 -27.49
N PRO A 348 -9.14 -26.50 -27.45
CA PRO A 348 -9.91 -26.90 -26.29
C PRO A 348 -9.78 -28.41 -26.16
N HIS A 349 -9.06 -28.88 -25.16
CA HIS A 349 -9.19 -30.23 -24.66
C HIS A 349 -10.57 -30.30 -24.00
N SER A 350 -11.22 -31.46 -24.07
CA SER A 350 -12.39 -31.68 -23.25
C SER A 350 -12.02 -31.29 -21.80
N PRO A 351 -12.86 -30.57 -21.06
CA PRO A 351 -12.54 -30.13 -19.70
C PRO A 351 -11.97 -31.25 -18.83
N ASP A 352 -12.39 -32.47 -19.07
CA ASP A 352 -12.01 -33.66 -18.30
C ASP A 352 -10.63 -34.23 -18.64
N GLU A 353 -10.06 -33.96 -19.82
CA GLU A 353 -8.77 -34.50 -20.28
C GLU A 353 -7.56 -33.62 -19.94
N GLY A 354 -7.79 -32.34 -19.63
CA GLY A 354 -6.77 -31.36 -19.29
C GLY A 354 -6.13 -31.57 -17.92
N PHE A 355 -5.11 -30.76 -17.60
CA PHE A 355 -4.49 -30.73 -16.27
C PHE A 355 -5.54 -30.53 -15.17
N TRP A 356 -6.45 -29.58 -15.32
CA TRP A 356 -7.47 -29.26 -14.32
C TRP A 356 -8.50 -30.39 -14.15
N GLY A 357 -8.86 -31.12 -15.20
CA GLY A 357 -9.72 -32.29 -15.09
C GLY A 357 -9.05 -33.45 -14.34
N ARG A 358 -7.74 -33.69 -14.57
CA ARG A 358 -6.98 -34.69 -13.79
C ARG A 358 -6.83 -34.25 -12.34
N TRP A 359 -6.57 -32.98 -12.10
CA TRP A 359 -6.45 -32.41 -10.76
C TRP A 359 -7.76 -32.50 -9.98
N SER A 360 -8.90 -32.15 -10.59
CA SER A 360 -10.21 -32.24 -9.96
C SER A 360 -10.54 -33.65 -9.50
N ARG A 361 -10.19 -34.69 -10.29
CA ARG A 361 -10.35 -36.08 -9.91
C ARG A 361 -9.50 -36.50 -8.69
N ILE A 362 -8.28 -35.94 -8.57
CA ILE A 362 -7.43 -36.19 -7.39
C ILE A 362 -8.08 -35.56 -6.15
N VAL A 363 -8.56 -34.33 -6.26
CA VAL A 363 -9.26 -33.65 -5.16
C VAL A 363 -10.52 -34.40 -4.74
N GLN A 364 -11.34 -34.90 -5.68
CA GLN A 364 -12.51 -35.70 -5.38
C GLN A 364 -12.14 -36.94 -4.59
N ARG A 365 -11.14 -37.69 -5.05
CA ARG A 365 -10.78 -39.00 -4.45
C ARG A 365 -10.05 -38.87 -3.12
N ARG A 366 -9.34 -37.76 -2.88
CA ARG A 366 -8.44 -37.55 -1.73
C ARG A 366 -8.68 -36.22 -1.02
N ALA A 367 -9.92 -35.75 -0.96
CA ALA A 367 -10.26 -34.46 -0.39
C ALA A 367 -9.69 -34.21 1.02
N PRO A 368 -9.74 -35.16 1.99
CA PRO A 368 -9.14 -34.95 3.31
C PRO A 368 -7.62 -34.72 3.24
N LEU A 369 -6.91 -35.49 2.42
CA LEU A 369 -5.46 -35.36 2.27
C LEU A 369 -5.08 -34.02 1.63
N VAL A 370 -5.81 -33.61 0.59
CA VAL A 370 -5.61 -32.32 -0.10
C VAL A 370 -5.89 -31.15 0.85
N PHE A 371 -6.95 -31.26 1.66
CA PHE A 371 -7.26 -30.26 2.67
C PHE A 371 -6.14 -30.15 3.72
N VAL A 372 -5.66 -31.26 4.28
CA VAL A 372 -4.59 -31.26 5.29
C VAL A 372 -3.29 -30.69 4.68
N ALA A 373 -2.92 -31.11 3.47
CA ALA A 373 -1.75 -30.58 2.80
C ALA A 373 -1.86 -29.05 2.57
N GLY A 374 -3.00 -28.59 2.08
CA GLY A 374 -3.26 -27.15 1.92
C GLY A 374 -3.22 -26.39 3.24
N ALA A 375 -3.81 -26.95 4.30
CA ALA A 375 -3.82 -26.34 5.63
C ALA A 375 -2.41 -26.24 6.23
N ILE A 376 -1.54 -27.21 6.02
CA ILE A 376 -0.14 -27.19 6.45
C ILE A 376 0.61 -26.07 5.70
N ILE A 377 0.47 -25.99 4.38
CA ILE A 377 1.10 -24.93 3.58
C ILE A 377 0.66 -23.56 4.08
N VAL A 378 -0.64 -23.39 4.31
CA VAL A 378 -1.20 -22.16 4.88
C VAL A 378 -0.57 -21.84 6.23
N ALA A 379 -0.54 -22.81 7.17
CA ALA A 379 0.00 -22.61 8.50
C ALA A 379 1.47 -22.14 8.47
N VAL A 380 2.28 -22.73 7.60
CA VAL A 380 3.69 -22.35 7.42
C VAL A 380 3.82 -20.93 6.86
N VAL A 381 3.10 -20.62 5.78
CA VAL A 381 3.21 -19.32 5.10
C VAL A 381 2.60 -18.18 5.94
N LEU A 382 1.54 -18.46 6.69
CA LEU A 382 0.88 -17.50 7.56
C LEU A 382 1.67 -17.25 8.86
N SER A 383 2.49 -18.21 9.31
CA SER A 383 3.16 -18.12 10.62
C SER A 383 3.96 -16.83 10.84
N PRO A 384 4.69 -16.24 9.87
CA PRO A 384 5.38 -14.97 10.10
C PRO A 384 4.43 -13.77 10.31
N ALA A 385 3.19 -13.84 9.84
CA ALA A 385 2.23 -12.76 10.02
C ALA A 385 1.91 -12.49 11.50
N PHE A 386 2.06 -13.49 12.39
CA PHE A 386 1.77 -13.31 13.83
C PHE A 386 2.72 -12.34 14.53
N HIS A 387 3.91 -12.06 13.96
CA HIS A 387 4.84 -11.08 14.52
C HIS A 387 5.00 -9.83 13.64
N ILE A 388 4.03 -9.56 12.78
CA ILE A 388 4.01 -8.35 11.96
C ILE A 388 4.19 -7.10 12.83
N ASN A 389 5.03 -6.19 12.37
CA ASN A 389 5.35 -4.95 13.03
C ASN A 389 5.03 -3.76 12.12
N PRO A 390 3.79 -3.24 12.13
CA PRO A 390 3.46 -2.07 11.34
C PRO A 390 4.19 -0.84 11.88
N SER A 391 5.15 -0.35 11.10
CA SER A 391 5.95 0.85 11.41
C SER A 391 6.71 1.26 10.16
N ASP A 392 7.20 2.48 10.10
CA ASP A 392 8.20 2.81 9.09
C ASP A 392 9.51 2.05 9.36
N ALA A 393 10.23 1.74 8.30
CA ALA A 393 11.52 1.08 8.44
C ALA A 393 12.53 2.00 9.15
N GLU A 394 13.32 1.42 10.05
CA GLU A 394 14.41 2.14 10.71
C GLU A 394 15.39 2.68 9.66
N LEU A 395 15.80 3.94 9.80
CA LEU A 395 16.62 4.61 8.79
C LEU A 395 18.02 3.98 8.65
N ASN A 396 18.55 3.47 9.75
CA ASN A 396 19.83 2.75 9.76
C ASN A 396 19.79 1.42 8.99
N LYS A 397 18.61 0.85 8.73
CA LYS A 397 18.41 -0.41 7.98
C LYS A 397 18.02 -0.19 6.52
N GLN A 398 17.68 1.04 6.14
CA GLN A 398 17.38 1.35 4.75
C GLN A 398 18.62 1.32 3.87
N PRO A 399 18.53 0.94 2.59
CA PRO A 399 19.67 1.03 1.68
C PRO A 399 20.20 2.47 1.62
N ALA A 400 21.51 2.66 1.79
CA ALA A 400 22.16 3.96 1.61
C ALA A 400 23.47 3.76 0.87
N LYS A 401 23.69 4.60 -0.15
CA LYS A 401 24.88 4.54 -1.02
C LYS A 401 25.66 5.85 -0.96
N GLY A 402 26.88 5.82 -1.47
CA GLY A 402 27.70 7.03 -1.61
C GLY A 402 27.91 7.76 -0.29
N ASP A 403 27.80 9.09 -0.31
CA ASP A 403 28.05 9.96 0.83
C ASP A 403 27.11 9.73 2.02
N ALA A 404 25.81 9.52 1.74
CA ALA A 404 24.83 9.24 2.80
C ALA A 404 25.12 7.93 3.53
N GLY A 405 25.56 6.91 2.79
CA GLY A 405 26.01 5.62 3.37
C GLY A 405 27.29 5.76 4.19
N ALA A 406 28.26 6.52 3.70
CA ALA A 406 29.51 6.81 4.42
C ALA A 406 29.24 7.57 5.72
N GLY A 407 28.37 8.58 5.69
CA GLY A 407 27.96 9.31 6.90
C GLY A 407 27.29 8.42 7.94
N ARG A 408 26.40 7.51 7.49
CA ARG A 408 25.77 6.54 8.37
C ARG A 408 26.81 5.57 8.99
N ALA A 409 27.75 5.08 8.18
CA ALA A 409 28.83 4.23 8.67
C ALA A 409 29.70 4.94 9.72
N ALA A 410 30.00 6.22 9.52
CA ALA A 410 30.75 7.04 10.48
C ALA A 410 30.00 7.22 11.80
N VAL A 411 28.69 7.48 11.78
CA VAL A 411 27.83 7.55 12.98
C VAL A 411 27.86 6.22 13.75
N THR A 412 27.73 5.10 13.04
CA THR A 412 27.74 3.75 13.64
C THR A 412 29.13 3.43 14.25
N ALA A 413 30.21 3.72 13.52
CA ALA A 413 31.57 3.49 14.00
C ALA A 413 31.91 4.33 15.25
N ALA A 414 31.35 5.56 15.32
CA ALA A 414 31.50 6.45 16.48
C ALA A 414 30.63 6.04 17.70
N GLY A 415 29.83 4.98 17.59
CA GLY A 415 28.93 4.53 18.66
C GLY A 415 27.86 5.55 19.05
N MET A 416 27.47 6.42 18.12
CA MET A 416 26.42 7.42 18.35
C MET A 416 25.03 6.76 18.24
N PRO A 417 24.03 7.30 18.96
CA PRO A 417 22.70 6.70 19.02
C PRO A 417 21.94 6.82 17.69
N ASN A 418 21.22 5.78 17.28
CA ASN A 418 20.43 5.78 16.04
C ASN A 418 19.23 6.77 16.07
N GLY A 419 18.80 7.19 17.26
CA GLY A 419 17.75 8.18 17.43
C GLY A 419 18.09 9.59 16.89
N LEU A 420 19.36 9.84 16.58
CA LEU A 420 19.79 11.09 15.96
C LEU A 420 19.21 11.28 14.53
N TYR A 421 18.82 10.20 13.84
CA TYR A 421 18.26 10.29 12.49
C TYR A 421 16.84 10.85 12.49
N LEU A 422 16.07 10.58 13.54
CA LEU A 422 14.70 11.06 13.74
C LEU A 422 14.55 11.57 15.19
N PRO A 423 15.10 12.76 15.50
CA PRO A 423 15.05 13.31 16.85
C PRO A 423 13.61 13.53 17.35
N TYR A 424 13.41 13.40 18.63
CA TYR A 424 12.22 13.91 19.31
C TYR A 424 12.34 15.43 19.43
N VAL A 425 11.28 16.14 19.11
CA VAL A 425 11.20 17.60 19.26
C VAL A 425 10.13 17.93 20.30
N VAL A 426 10.52 18.54 21.41
CA VAL A 426 9.59 18.95 22.44
C VAL A 426 9.36 20.45 22.34
N LEU A 427 8.11 20.83 22.07
CA LEU A 427 7.67 22.22 22.01
C LEU A 427 7.18 22.66 23.38
N VAL A 428 7.80 23.71 23.91
CA VAL A 428 7.38 24.38 25.15
C VAL A 428 6.79 25.76 24.79
N ARG A 429 5.58 26.04 25.28
CA ARG A 429 4.85 27.30 25.04
C ARG A 429 4.42 27.98 26.34
N ASN A 430 4.16 29.27 26.26
CA ASN A 430 3.66 30.08 27.37
C ASN A 430 4.60 30.07 28.59
N GLY A 431 5.87 30.34 28.38
CA GLY A 431 6.84 30.41 29.48
C GLY A 431 8.14 29.65 29.22
N ALA A 432 8.57 29.60 27.97
CA ALA A 432 9.85 28.99 27.56
C ALA A 432 11.06 29.85 27.99
N SER A 433 11.23 30.07 29.29
CA SER A 433 12.45 30.66 29.83
C SER A 433 13.62 29.70 29.73
N ALA A 434 14.85 30.19 29.76
CA ALA A 434 16.04 29.33 29.72
C ALA A 434 16.01 28.27 30.85
N THR A 435 15.56 28.65 32.03
CA THR A 435 15.42 27.74 33.18
C THR A 435 14.31 26.71 33.01
N THR A 436 13.18 27.09 32.39
CA THR A 436 12.11 26.15 32.05
C THR A 436 12.59 25.12 31.01
N LEU A 437 13.19 25.61 29.91
CA LEU A 437 13.73 24.76 28.87
C LEU A 437 14.79 23.80 29.39
N ALA A 438 15.72 24.27 30.23
CA ALA A 438 16.75 23.43 30.83
C ALA A 438 16.15 22.33 31.72
N SER A 439 15.13 22.64 32.49
CA SER A 439 14.50 21.63 33.35
C SER A 439 13.65 20.61 32.59
N VAL A 440 13.00 21.01 31.48
CA VAL A 440 12.28 20.09 30.60
C VAL A 440 13.30 19.20 29.88
N ALA A 441 14.40 19.77 29.37
CA ALA A 441 15.47 19.01 28.73
C ALA A 441 16.11 17.99 29.69
N ASP A 442 16.35 18.37 30.96
CA ASP A 442 16.86 17.45 32.00
C ASP A 442 15.89 16.28 32.25
N ALA A 443 14.58 16.58 32.40
CA ALA A 443 13.58 15.52 32.59
C ALA A 443 13.48 14.58 31.38
N VAL A 444 13.54 15.12 30.17
CA VAL A 444 13.55 14.35 28.93
C VAL A 444 14.80 13.49 28.83
N SER A 445 15.99 14.04 29.12
CA SER A 445 17.25 13.32 29.05
C SER A 445 17.35 12.14 30.02
N LYS A 446 16.68 12.25 31.20
CA LYS A 446 16.61 11.18 32.21
C LYS A 446 15.60 10.08 31.87
N THR A 447 14.81 10.25 30.80
CA THR A 447 13.82 9.25 30.39
C THR A 447 14.52 8.01 29.80
N PRO A 448 14.24 6.78 30.32
CA PRO A 448 14.81 5.57 29.76
C PRO A 448 14.52 5.42 28.26
N GLY A 449 15.59 5.26 27.45
CA GLY A 449 15.50 5.23 25.98
C GLY A 449 15.78 6.57 25.31
N VAL A 450 16.15 7.61 26.07
CA VAL A 450 16.70 8.88 25.55
C VAL A 450 18.20 8.88 25.85
N ALA A 451 19.00 9.17 24.81
CA ALA A 451 20.46 9.25 24.90
C ALA A 451 20.94 10.64 25.36
N GLY A 452 20.17 11.67 25.06
CA GLY A 452 20.44 13.04 25.46
C GLY A 452 19.36 13.99 24.98
N ALA A 453 19.26 15.14 25.64
CA ALA A 453 18.34 16.21 25.26
C ALA A 453 18.97 17.57 25.52
N THR A 454 18.66 18.56 24.69
CA THR A 454 19.16 19.92 24.83
C THR A 454 18.14 20.93 24.29
N ALA A 455 18.21 22.15 24.81
CA ALA A 455 17.46 23.30 24.34
C ALA A 455 18.44 24.36 23.82
N PRO A 456 18.81 24.34 22.54
CA PRO A 456 19.72 25.33 22.00
C PRO A 456 19.18 26.76 22.24
N PRO A 457 19.99 27.72 22.66
CA PRO A 457 19.55 29.09 22.92
C PRO A 457 18.90 29.75 21.71
N SER A 458 19.39 29.44 20.51
CA SER A 458 18.85 29.91 19.23
C SER A 458 17.43 29.40 18.92
N TRP A 459 16.97 28.35 19.59
CA TRP A 459 15.65 27.72 19.37
C TRP A 459 14.55 28.27 20.28
N ARG A 460 14.67 29.54 20.63
CA ARG A 460 13.69 30.24 21.46
C ARG A 460 13.16 31.47 20.71
N THR A 461 11.83 31.61 20.68
CA THR A 461 11.14 32.75 20.07
C THR A 461 9.99 33.18 20.97
N GLY A 462 10.06 34.41 21.51
CA GLY A 462 9.05 34.93 22.42
C GLY A 462 8.88 34.04 23.67
N SER A 463 7.66 33.55 23.90
CA SER A 463 7.31 32.65 25.01
C SER A 463 7.40 31.16 24.61
N ALA A 464 7.87 30.85 23.42
CA ALA A 464 8.01 29.48 22.90
C ALA A 464 9.48 29.07 22.80
N GLY A 465 9.77 27.79 22.97
CA GLY A 465 11.11 27.21 22.79
C GLY A 465 11.03 25.74 22.43
N LEU A 466 12.10 25.23 21.82
CA LEU A 466 12.20 23.83 21.41
C LEU A 466 13.34 23.13 22.14
N ILE A 467 13.12 21.83 22.37
CA ILE A 467 14.12 20.91 22.89
C ILE A 467 14.30 19.82 21.85
N GLU A 468 15.55 19.54 21.48
CA GLU A 468 15.91 18.39 20.68
C GLU A 468 16.37 17.25 21.59
N ALA A 469 15.89 16.04 21.32
CA ALA A 469 16.32 14.87 22.07
C ALA A 469 16.59 13.69 21.14
N PHE A 470 17.74 13.03 21.32
CA PHE A 470 18.10 11.83 20.61
C PHE A 470 17.63 10.61 21.40
N GLY A 471 16.85 9.74 20.78
CA GLY A 471 16.59 8.41 21.31
C GLY A 471 17.84 7.54 21.30
N THR A 472 17.93 6.52 22.15
CA THR A 472 18.99 5.49 22.06
C THR A 472 18.87 4.72 20.74
N ASP A 473 17.64 4.44 20.34
CA ASP A 473 17.29 3.71 19.13
C ASP A 473 16.59 4.63 18.12
N ASP A 474 16.53 4.19 16.87
CA ASP A 474 15.74 4.85 15.83
C ASP A 474 14.27 5.01 16.30
N ALA A 475 13.68 6.16 16.05
CA ALA A 475 12.33 6.49 16.54
C ALA A 475 11.22 5.56 16.01
N ASN A 476 11.46 4.86 14.90
CA ASN A 476 10.56 3.86 14.33
C ASN A 476 10.72 2.46 14.96
N SER A 477 11.74 2.24 15.77
CA SER A 477 12.00 0.95 16.41
C SER A 477 10.92 0.55 17.43
N ARG A 478 10.84 -0.75 17.73
CA ARG A 478 9.92 -1.26 18.77
C ARG A 478 10.24 -0.70 20.16
N THR A 479 11.52 -0.51 20.46
CA THR A 479 12.00 0.04 21.75
C THR A 479 11.65 1.49 21.88
N ALA A 480 11.80 2.29 20.83
CA ALA A 480 11.44 3.70 20.81
C ALA A 480 9.96 3.98 21.09
N ARG A 481 9.06 3.04 20.74
CA ARG A 481 7.62 3.18 21.07
C ARG A 481 7.38 3.29 22.57
N ARG A 482 8.14 2.55 23.37
CA ARG A 482 8.04 2.64 24.84
C ARG A 482 8.55 3.99 25.34
N THR A 483 9.64 4.49 24.77
CA THR A 483 10.21 5.80 25.07
C THR A 483 9.23 6.92 24.74
N ILE A 484 8.65 6.91 23.53
CA ILE A 484 7.62 7.86 23.11
C ILE A 484 6.41 7.82 24.06
N SER A 485 5.97 6.61 24.48
CA SER A 485 4.87 6.49 25.45
C SER A 485 5.20 7.12 26.79
N ARG A 486 6.40 6.86 27.33
CA ARG A 486 6.84 7.46 28.60
C ARG A 486 6.92 8.97 28.49
N LEU A 487 7.52 9.49 27.42
CA LEU A 487 7.59 10.93 27.21
C LEU A 487 6.19 11.53 27.14
N LYS A 488 5.29 10.98 26.33
CA LYS A 488 3.94 11.52 26.06
C LYS A 488 3.02 11.42 27.27
N ASN A 489 3.01 10.28 27.97
CA ASN A 489 2.00 10.00 28.98
C ASN A 489 2.47 10.25 30.41
N ASP A 490 3.78 10.18 30.69
CA ASP A 490 4.31 10.26 32.04
C ASP A 490 5.16 11.52 32.24
N VAL A 491 6.24 11.69 31.48
CA VAL A 491 7.25 12.73 31.77
C VAL A 491 6.75 14.13 31.46
N LEU A 492 6.27 14.37 30.23
CA LEU A 492 5.85 15.73 29.82
C LEU A 492 4.65 16.25 30.60
N PRO A 493 3.59 15.46 30.89
CA PRO A 493 2.49 15.91 31.75
C PRO A 493 2.93 16.22 33.17
N GLN A 494 3.86 15.45 33.76
CA GLN A 494 4.40 15.73 35.09
C GLN A 494 5.17 17.04 35.13
N VAL A 495 6.04 17.28 34.15
CA VAL A 495 6.81 18.54 34.05
C VAL A 495 5.89 19.72 33.82
N GLU A 496 4.86 19.59 32.97
CA GLU A 496 3.84 20.62 32.78
C GLU A 496 3.10 20.96 34.08
N THR A 497 2.69 19.96 34.81
CA THR A 497 1.99 20.13 36.13
C THR A 497 2.88 20.80 37.15
N LEU A 498 4.12 20.36 37.31
CA LEU A 498 5.08 20.95 38.26
C LEU A 498 5.36 22.42 37.93
N ARG A 499 5.50 22.75 36.64
CA ARG A 499 5.75 24.13 36.20
C ARG A 499 4.52 25.02 36.38
N ASN A 500 3.33 24.51 36.09
CA ASN A 500 2.09 25.26 36.26
C ASN A 500 1.83 25.55 37.73
N ASN A 501 2.10 24.62 38.63
CA ASN A 501 2.00 24.85 40.07
C ASN A 501 2.99 25.92 40.57
N ALA A 502 4.20 25.96 39.98
CA ALA A 502 5.19 27.01 40.30
C ALA A 502 4.79 28.38 39.73
N THR A 503 4.26 28.44 38.48
CA THR A 503 3.81 29.69 37.86
C THR A 503 2.54 30.28 38.50
N THR A 504 1.61 29.43 38.92
CA THR A 504 0.38 29.86 39.62
C THR A 504 0.72 30.53 40.95
N LYS A 505 1.75 30.04 41.66
CA LYS A 505 2.25 30.69 42.90
C LYS A 505 2.88 32.07 42.63
N LEU A 506 3.28 32.36 41.40
CA LEU A 506 3.89 33.64 40.98
C LEU A 506 2.90 34.58 40.28
N GLY A 507 1.60 34.23 40.24
CA GLY A 507 0.55 35.11 39.68
C GLY A 507 0.45 35.15 38.16
N ASN A 508 1.13 34.28 37.42
CA ASN A 508 1.05 34.17 35.94
C ASN A 508 -0.15 33.34 35.49
N ALA A 509 -1.08 33.95 34.76
CA ALA A 509 -2.35 33.34 34.35
C ALA A 509 -2.21 32.31 33.20
N ALA A 510 -1.14 32.33 32.43
CA ALA A 510 -0.95 31.41 31.28
C ALA A 510 -0.02 30.28 31.67
N GLY A 511 -0.56 29.09 31.86
CA GLY A 511 0.21 27.87 32.18
C GLY A 511 1.16 27.47 31.05
N VAL A 512 2.33 26.94 31.40
CA VAL A 512 3.28 26.33 30.49
C VAL A 512 2.63 25.12 29.80
N LYS A 513 2.73 25.01 28.50
CA LYS A 513 2.29 23.84 27.71
C LYS A 513 3.48 23.14 27.09
N VAL A 514 3.54 21.84 27.23
CA VAL A 514 4.62 21.00 26.70
C VAL A 514 4.03 19.95 25.76
N SER A 515 4.51 19.89 24.55
CA SER A 515 4.00 18.97 23.53
C SER A 515 5.13 18.19 22.85
N LEU A 516 4.91 16.89 22.61
CA LEU A 516 5.87 16.03 21.92
C LEU A 516 5.58 16.03 20.42
N GLY A 517 6.54 16.45 19.63
CA GLY A 517 6.57 16.39 18.17
C GLY A 517 7.75 15.59 17.66
N GLY A 518 8.01 15.74 16.38
CA GLY A 518 8.98 14.95 15.61
C GLY A 518 8.31 13.81 14.84
N ILE A 519 9.02 13.26 13.87
CA ILE A 519 8.47 12.24 12.95
C ILE A 519 8.15 10.93 13.66
N GLY A 520 8.99 10.47 14.58
CA GLY A 520 8.74 9.22 15.31
C GLY A 520 7.43 9.21 16.10
N PRO A 521 7.14 10.23 16.94
CA PRO A 521 5.85 10.37 17.59
C PRO A 521 4.67 10.48 16.61
N GLU A 522 4.83 11.17 15.47
CA GLU A 522 3.79 11.30 14.46
C GLU A 522 3.51 9.96 13.77
N ASN A 523 4.54 9.19 13.37
CA ASN A 523 4.40 7.84 12.82
C ASN A 523 3.66 6.91 13.79
N ARG A 524 3.92 7.05 15.09
CA ARG A 524 3.21 6.29 16.10
C ARG A 524 1.73 6.68 16.19
N ASP A 525 1.42 7.97 16.16
CA ASP A 525 0.04 8.45 16.14
C ASP A 525 -0.68 7.97 14.88
N PHE A 526 0.01 7.93 13.72
CA PHE A 526 -0.50 7.37 12.47
C PHE A 526 -0.85 5.88 12.62
N VAL A 527 0.08 5.07 13.14
CA VAL A 527 -0.16 3.63 13.39
C VAL A 527 -1.38 3.44 14.31
N HIS A 528 -1.48 4.23 15.37
CA HIS A 528 -2.63 4.16 16.29
C HIS A 528 -3.95 4.56 15.60
N ALA A 529 -3.95 5.60 14.78
CA ALA A 529 -5.13 6.04 14.03
C ALA A 529 -5.63 4.98 13.05
N VAL A 530 -4.71 4.34 12.34
CA VAL A 530 -5.00 3.29 11.35
C VAL A 530 -5.49 2.03 12.03
N TYR A 531 -4.68 1.45 12.90
CA TYR A 531 -4.94 0.12 13.48
C TYR A 531 -5.99 0.15 14.60
N GLY A 532 -6.21 1.28 15.25
CA GLY A 532 -7.31 1.44 16.20
C GLY A 532 -8.70 1.37 15.53
N LYS A 533 -8.81 1.68 14.24
CA LYS A 533 -10.06 1.58 13.48
C LYS A 533 -10.13 0.33 12.57
N PHE A 534 -9.02 -0.34 12.35
CA PHE A 534 -8.95 -1.51 11.46
C PHE A 534 -9.93 -2.64 11.81
N PRO A 535 -10.17 -3.01 13.08
CA PRO A 535 -11.17 -4.03 13.40
C PRO A 535 -12.58 -3.69 12.90
N TYR A 536 -12.97 -2.42 12.94
CA TYR A 536 -14.26 -1.96 12.43
C TYR A 536 -14.33 -2.02 10.90
N VAL A 537 -13.25 -1.65 10.22
CA VAL A 537 -13.10 -1.78 8.76
C VAL A 537 -13.24 -3.24 8.35
N LEU A 538 -12.50 -4.13 9.02
CA LEU A 538 -12.54 -5.56 8.79
C LEU A 538 -13.96 -6.11 8.98
N LEU A 539 -14.58 -5.83 10.11
CA LEU A 539 -15.93 -6.31 10.42
C LEU A 539 -16.97 -5.81 9.40
N PHE A 540 -16.90 -4.55 9.01
CA PHE A 540 -17.77 -3.97 7.98
C PHE A 540 -17.66 -4.72 6.65
N VAL A 541 -16.43 -4.94 6.18
CA VAL A 541 -16.20 -5.65 4.91
C VAL A 541 -16.67 -7.10 4.99
N LEU A 542 -16.36 -7.80 6.10
CA LEU A 542 -16.75 -9.20 6.30
C LEU A 542 -18.28 -9.36 6.29
N ILE A 543 -19.00 -8.53 7.05
CA ILE A 543 -20.47 -8.60 7.12
C ILE A 543 -21.09 -8.31 5.75
N LEU A 544 -20.66 -7.21 5.11
CA LEU A 544 -21.26 -6.81 3.85
C LEU A 544 -21.00 -7.82 2.73
N THR A 545 -19.77 -8.33 2.65
CA THR A 545 -19.40 -9.39 1.70
C THR A 545 -20.14 -10.68 1.98
N TYR A 546 -20.23 -11.08 3.25
CA TYR A 546 -20.99 -12.27 3.65
C TYR A 546 -22.45 -12.18 3.21
N VAL A 547 -23.13 -11.06 3.50
CA VAL A 547 -24.54 -10.85 3.11
C VAL A 547 -24.71 -10.86 1.59
N LEU A 548 -23.81 -10.19 0.85
CA LEU A 548 -23.84 -10.16 -0.61
C LEU A 548 -23.72 -11.59 -1.20
N LEU A 549 -22.75 -12.36 -0.71
CA LEU A 549 -22.54 -13.75 -1.18
C LEU A 549 -23.64 -14.70 -0.74
N ALA A 550 -24.15 -14.56 0.50
CA ALA A 550 -25.27 -15.37 0.98
C ALA A 550 -26.51 -15.19 0.10
N ARG A 551 -26.77 -13.96 -0.34
CA ARG A 551 -27.84 -13.66 -1.28
C ARG A 551 -27.55 -14.21 -2.69
N ALA A 552 -26.29 -14.09 -3.16
CA ALA A 552 -25.91 -14.51 -4.51
C ALA A 552 -25.99 -16.05 -4.67
N PHE A 553 -25.49 -16.80 -3.67
CA PHE A 553 -25.36 -18.26 -3.71
C PHE A 553 -26.50 -19.01 -2.99
N ARG A 554 -27.43 -18.31 -2.34
CA ARG A 554 -28.52 -18.92 -1.56
C ARG A 554 -27.99 -19.98 -0.59
N SER A 555 -26.97 -19.61 0.18
CA SER A 555 -26.30 -20.49 1.15
C SER A 555 -25.77 -19.68 2.32
N ILE A 556 -25.67 -20.31 3.50
CA ILE A 556 -24.98 -19.75 4.67
C ILE A 556 -23.52 -20.19 4.71
N LEU A 557 -23.23 -21.45 4.39
CA LEU A 557 -21.91 -22.04 4.56
C LEU A 557 -20.92 -21.66 3.46
N LEU A 558 -21.38 -21.53 2.21
CA LEU A 558 -20.50 -21.09 1.12
C LEU A 558 -19.90 -19.71 1.37
N PRO A 559 -20.67 -18.67 1.73
CA PRO A 559 -20.11 -17.37 2.06
C PRO A 559 -19.20 -17.38 3.28
N LEU A 560 -19.56 -18.14 4.32
CA LEU A 560 -18.72 -18.27 5.52
C LEU A 560 -17.34 -18.84 5.17
N LYS A 561 -17.33 -19.94 4.42
CA LYS A 561 -16.12 -20.56 3.92
C LYS A 561 -15.30 -19.59 3.06
N ALA A 562 -15.94 -18.90 2.12
CA ALA A 562 -15.31 -17.95 1.22
C ALA A 562 -14.61 -16.83 2.00
N VAL A 563 -15.31 -16.23 2.95
CA VAL A 563 -14.78 -15.17 3.81
C VAL A 563 -13.60 -15.66 4.65
N LEU A 564 -13.71 -16.86 5.25
CA LEU A 564 -12.63 -17.44 6.08
C LEU A 564 -11.39 -17.75 5.23
N LEU A 565 -11.55 -18.37 4.08
CA LEU A 565 -10.43 -18.70 3.20
C LEU A 565 -9.75 -17.43 2.63
N ASN A 566 -10.54 -16.38 2.38
CA ASN A 566 -9.99 -15.10 1.95
C ASN A 566 -9.17 -14.41 3.07
N LEU A 567 -9.63 -14.48 4.34
CA LEU A 567 -8.84 -14.02 5.48
C LEU A 567 -7.53 -14.80 5.63
N VAL A 568 -7.58 -16.09 5.40
CA VAL A 568 -6.40 -16.97 5.42
C VAL A 568 -5.42 -16.57 4.30
N SER A 569 -5.92 -16.31 3.10
CA SER A 569 -5.12 -15.81 1.97
C SER A 569 -4.44 -14.47 2.29
N LEU A 570 -5.20 -13.55 2.89
CA LEU A 570 -4.67 -12.28 3.36
C LEU A 570 -3.55 -12.46 4.41
N GLY A 571 -3.78 -13.34 5.39
CA GLY A 571 -2.77 -13.66 6.40
C GLY A 571 -1.51 -14.26 5.80
N ALA A 572 -1.63 -15.10 4.77
CA ALA A 572 -0.49 -15.65 4.03
C ALA A 572 0.27 -14.56 3.27
N ALA A 573 -0.43 -13.61 2.64
CA ALA A 573 0.20 -12.45 2.01
C ALA A 573 1.01 -11.61 3.02
N TYR A 574 0.46 -11.37 4.20
CA TYR A 574 1.18 -10.72 5.28
C TYR A 574 2.40 -11.53 5.73
N GLY A 575 2.25 -12.85 5.87
CA GLY A 575 3.35 -13.74 6.23
C GLY A 575 4.50 -13.65 5.25
N ILE A 576 4.22 -13.60 3.94
CA ILE A 576 5.23 -13.44 2.90
C ILE A 576 5.92 -12.07 3.00
N VAL A 577 5.17 -10.99 3.18
CA VAL A 577 5.76 -9.64 3.34
C VAL A 577 6.64 -9.56 4.57
N VAL A 578 6.20 -10.13 5.69
CA VAL A 578 7.00 -10.22 6.92
C VAL A 578 8.28 -11.01 6.67
N PHE A 579 8.17 -12.22 6.15
CA PHE A 579 9.31 -13.10 5.89
C PHE A 579 10.33 -12.46 4.95
N VAL A 580 9.88 -11.82 3.86
CA VAL A 580 10.77 -11.25 2.84
C VAL A 580 11.39 -9.93 3.32
N PHE A 581 10.60 -8.99 3.83
CA PHE A 581 11.08 -7.64 4.10
C PHE A 581 11.38 -7.37 5.57
N GLN A 582 10.47 -7.74 6.49
CA GLN A 582 10.69 -7.50 7.91
C GLN A 582 11.83 -8.36 8.43
N ASP A 583 11.83 -9.66 8.09
CA ASP A 583 12.85 -10.62 8.52
C ASP A 583 14.04 -10.69 7.53
N GLY A 584 13.92 -10.13 6.33
CA GLY A 584 15.01 -9.92 5.36
C GLY A 584 15.37 -11.13 4.52
N HIS A 585 14.50 -12.15 4.40
CA HIS A 585 14.78 -13.36 3.63
C HIS A 585 14.65 -13.12 2.12
N GLY A 586 15.78 -12.94 1.45
CA GLY A 586 15.85 -12.75 -0.01
C GLY A 586 15.77 -11.30 -0.47
N SER A 587 15.25 -10.36 0.32
CA SER A 587 15.13 -8.96 -0.06
C SER A 587 16.47 -8.29 -0.34
N ASN A 588 17.51 -8.65 0.41
CA ASN A 588 18.85 -8.12 0.19
C ASN A 588 19.47 -8.62 -1.12
N ALA A 589 19.27 -9.88 -1.48
CA ALA A 589 19.79 -10.46 -2.72
C ALA A 589 19.14 -9.87 -3.98
N ILE A 590 17.83 -9.55 -3.91
CA ILE A 590 17.05 -9.09 -5.07
C ILE A 590 17.08 -7.57 -5.21
N TRP A 591 16.92 -6.83 -4.11
CA TRP A 591 16.76 -5.37 -4.11
C TRP A 591 17.80 -4.63 -3.28
N GLY A 592 18.73 -5.31 -2.62
CA GLY A 592 19.69 -4.69 -1.69
C GLY A 592 19.03 -4.15 -0.41
N ILE A 593 17.84 -4.63 -0.06
CA ILE A 593 17.09 -4.22 1.14
C ILE A 593 17.40 -5.22 2.25
N GLN A 594 18.05 -4.75 3.31
CA GLN A 594 18.28 -5.55 4.52
C GLN A 594 16.97 -5.77 5.29
N ALA A 595 16.98 -6.66 6.29
CA ALA A 595 15.85 -6.82 7.20
C ALA A 595 15.41 -5.47 7.78
N THR A 596 14.17 -5.09 7.53
CA THR A 596 13.64 -3.78 7.95
C THR A 596 13.10 -3.77 9.36
N ASP A 597 12.93 -4.95 9.99
CA ASP A 597 12.24 -5.19 11.27
C ASP A 597 10.81 -4.62 11.34
N ALA A 598 10.30 -4.14 10.23
CA ALA A 598 8.98 -3.53 10.12
C ALA A 598 8.35 -3.78 8.75
N VAL A 599 7.03 -3.80 8.72
CA VAL A 599 6.22 -3.61 7.51
C VAL A 599 5.68 -2.19 7.56
N ILE A 600 5.90 -1.43 6.49
CA ILE A 600 5.51 -0.02 6.44
C ILE A 600 4.03 0.14 6.78
N SER A 601 3.74 1.08 7.67
CA SER A 601 2.52 1.14 8.47
C SER A 601 1.20 1.16 7.68
N TRP A 602 1.16 1.71 6.47
CA TRP A 602 -0.02 1.76 5.63
C TRP A 602 -0.18 0.53 4.70
N ILE A 603 0.89 -0.25 4.48
CA ILE A 603 0.90 -1.38 3.55
C ILE A 603 -0.08 -2.50 3.93
N PRO A 604 -0.13 -2.99 5.18
CA PRO A 604 -1.05 -4.08 5.51
C PRO A 604 -2.52 -3.73 5.24
N ILE A 605 -2.93 -2.49 5.53
CA ILE A 605 -4.32 -2.09 5.30
C ILE A 605 -4.63 -1.94 3.81
N MET A 606 -3.64 -1.53 3.02
CA MET A 606 -3.77 -1.47 1.57
C MET A 606 -3.85 -2.87 0.96
N ILE A 607 -2.97 -3.77 1.37
CA ILE A 607 -3.03 -5.18 0.93
C ILE A 607 -4.40 -5.77 1.30
N PHE A 608 -4.92 -5.51 2.51
CA PHE A 608 -6.26 -5.95 2.90
C PHE A 608 -7.32 -5.46 1.92
N ALA A 609 -7.39 -4.16 1.68
CA ALA A 609 -8.47 -3.57 0.88
C ALA A 609 -8.46 -4.07 -0.58
N PHE A 610 -7.29 -4.21 -1.17
CA PHE A 610 -7.15 -4.68 -2.55
C PHE A 610 -7.25 -6.20 -2.67
N LEU A 611 -6.47 -6.93 -1.88
CA LEU A 611 -6.42 -8.38 -2.00
C LEU A 611 -7.76 -9.01 -1.61
N PHE A 612 -8.42 -8.50 -0.56
CA PHE A 612 -9.73 -8.99 -0.15
C PHE A 612 -10.76 -8.83 -1.28
N GLY A 613 -10.76 -7.67 -1.96
CA GLY A 613 -11.63 -7.44 -3.09
C GLY A 613 -11.32 -8.35 -4.29
N ILE A 614 -10.06 -8.31 -4.75
CA ILE A 614 -9.60 -9.04 -5.94
C ILE A 614 -9.69 -10.56 -5.74
N SER A 615 -9.36 -11.06 -4.55
CA SER A 615 -9.47 -12.49 -4.26
C SER A 615 -10.92 -12.98 -4.32
N MET A 616 -11.87 -12.20 -3.82
CA MET A 616 -13.30 -12.57 -3.89
C MET A 616 -13.82 -12.73 -5.31
N ASP A 617 -13.32 -11.94 -6.25
CA ASP A 617 -13.79 -11.94 -7.64
C ASP A 617 -13.72 -13.32 -8.28
N TYR A 618 -12.60 -13.95 -8.17
CA TYR A 618 -12.38 -15.26 -8.76
C TYR A 618 -13.10 -16.38 -7.99
N GLU A 619 -13.26 -16.23 -6.66
CA GLU A 619 -14.04 -17.19 -5.88
C GLU A 619 -15.51 -17.13 -6.28
N VAL A 620 -16.07 -15.93 -6.42
CA VAL A 620 -17.43 -15.73 -6.92
C VAL A 620 -17.60 -16.38 -8.30
N PHE A 621 -16.66 -16.16 -9.21
CA PHE A 621 -16.72 -16.75 -10.56
C PHE A 621 -16.73 -18.28 -10.53
N MET A 622 -15.81 -18.87 -9.79
CA MET A 622 -15.71 -20.34 -9.66
C MET A 622 -16.96 -20.91 -8.99
N LEU A 623 -17.41 -20.31 -7.87
CA LEU A 623 -18.60 -20.76 -7.15
C LEU A 623 -19.89 -20.60 -7.97
N THR A 624 -19.99 -19.58 -8.82
CA THR A 624 -21.14 -19.41 -9.74
C THR A 624 -21.22 -20.58 -10.70
N ARG A 625 -20.09 -21.00 -11.31
CA ARG A 625 -20.05 -22.15 -12.21
C ARG A 625 -20.36 -23.47 -11.51
N ILE A 626 -19.83 -23.66 -10.30
CA ILE A 626 -20.14 -24.85 -9.48
C ILE A 626 -21.63 -24.85 -9.11
N ARG A 627 -22.22 -23.67 -8.83
CA ARG A 627 -23.66 -23.55 -8.53
C ARG A 627 -24.55 -23.86 -9.73
N GLU A 628 -24.21 -23.34 -10.91
CA GLU A 628 -24.93 -23.64 -12.15
C GLU A 628 -24.97 -25.15 -12.40
N GLU A 629 -23.83 -25.82 -12.29
CA GLU A 629 -23.71 -27.27 -12.49
C GLU A 629 -24.49 -28.08 -11.40
N TYR A 630 -24.48 -27.60 -10.15
CA TYR A 630 -25.25 -28.21 -9.08
C TYR A 630 -26.74 -28.06 -9.30
N ASP A 631 -27.21 -26.88 -9.75
CA ASP A 631 -28.64 -26.63 -10.04
C ASP A 631 -29.16 -27.55 -11.18
N GLU A 632 -28.26 -27.98 -12.10
CA GLU A 632 -28.61 -28.92 -13.19
C GLU A 632 -28.53 -30.39 -12.77
N THR A 633 -27.53 -30.77 -11.96
CA THR A 633 -27.22 -32.22 -11.69
C THR A 633 -27.64 -32.67 -10.32
N GLY A 634 -27.77 -31.80 -9.35
CA GLY A 634 -28.02 -32.13 -7.94
C GLY A 634 -26.84 -32.85 -7.24
N ASP A 635 -25.71 -33.06 -7.92
CA ASP A 635 -24.51 -33.71 -7.39
C ASP A 635 -23.38 -32.73 -7.11
N THR A 636 -23.08 -32.54 -5.82
CA THR A 636 -22.01 -31.65 -5.37
C THR A 636 -20.64 -32.11 -5.87
N SER A 637 -20.37 -33.41 -5.88
CA SER A 637 -19.06 -33.94 -6.31
C SER A 637 -18.82 -33.69 -7.77
N HIS A 638 -19.84 -33.94 -8.61
CA HIS A 638 -19.78 -33.65 -10.05
C HIS A 638 -19.63 -32.14 -10.29
N ALA A 639 -20.47 -31.33 -9.65
CA ALA A 639 -20.45 -29.88 -9.79
C ALA A 639 -19.09 -29.26 -9.44
N VAL A 640 -18.46 -29.67 -8.34
CA VAL A 640 -17.14 -29.18 -7.93
C VAL A 640 -16.07 -29.58 -8.94
N ALA A 641 -16.06 -30.84 -9.41
CA ALA A 641 -15.07 -31.31 -10.36
C ALA A 641 -15.20 -30.62 -11.70
N HIS A 642 -16.42 -30.52 -12.23
CA HIS A 642 -16.69 -29.90 -13.51
C HIS A 642 -16.45 -28.39 -13.49
N GLY A 643 -16.90 -27.72 -12.41
CA GLY A 643 -16.63 -26.30 -12.20
C GLY A 643 -15.14 -25.98 -12.14
N LEU A 644 -14.35 -26.77 -11.40
CA LEU A 644 -12.89 -26.61 -11.34
C LEU A 644 -12.21 -26.87 -12.69
N ALA A 645 -12.62 -27.91 -13.39
CA ALA A 645 -12.08 -28.26 -14.71
C ALA A 645 -12.29 -27.12 -15.75
N ARG A 646 -13.48 -26.51 -15.75
CA ARG A 646 -13.83 -25.40 -16.66
C ARG A 646 -13.20 -24.07 -16.27
N THR A 647 -13.11 -23.75 -14.97
CA THR A 647 -12.65 -22.42 -14.52
C THR A 647 -11.17 -22.34 -14.22
N GLY A 648 -10.52 -23.47 -13.91
CA GLY A 648 -9.13 -23.49 -13.44
C GLY A 648 -8.14 -22.81 -14.38
N LYS A 649 -8.21 -23.05 -15.69
CA LYS A 649 -7.33 -22.42 -16.67
C LYS A 649 -7.54 -20.90 -16.72
N LEU A 650 -8.79 -20.44 -16.68
CA LEU A 650 -9.13 -19.03 -16.74
C LEU A 650 -8.63 -18.29 -15.48
N VAL A 651 -8.96 -18.82 -14.31
CA VAL A 651 -8.58 -18.24 -13.00
C VAL A 651 -7.05 -18.15 -12.88
N THR A 652 -6.33 -19.22 -13.25
CA THR A 652 -4.86 -19.21 -13.20
C THR A 652 -4.26 -18.18 -14.16
N SER A 653 -4.83 -18.05 -15.35
CA SER A 653 -4.34 -17.09 -16.34
C SER A 653 -4.55 -15.65 -15.89
N ALA A 654 -5.71 -15.37 -15.33
CA ALA A 654 -6.05 -14.07 -14.78
C ALA A 654 -5.15 -13.72 -13.57
N ALA A 655 -4.94 -14.67 -12.66
CA ALA A 655 -4.02 -14.50 -11.53
C ALA A 655 -2.57 -14.23 -11.99
N LEU A 656 -2.11 -14.87 -13.05
CA LEU A 656 -0.79 -14.61 -13.63
C LEU A 656 -0.69 -13.20 -14.24
N VAL A 657 -1.73 -12.72 -14.92
CA VAL A 657 -1.76 -11.34 -15.44
C VAL A 657 -1.63 -10.33 -14.31
N LEU A 658 -2.42 -10.48 -13.24
CA LEU A 658 -2.34 -9.63 -12.05
C LEU A 658 -0.99 -9.74 -11.35
N MET A 659 -0.47 -10.95 -11.17
CA MET A 659 0.84 -11.18 -10.57
C MET A 659 1.92 -10.38 -11.33
N PHE A 660 1.93 -10.44 -12.66
CA PHE A 660 2.92 -9.70 -13.46
C PHE A 660 2.72 -8.19 -13.38
N ALA A 661 1.48 -7.71 -13.35
CA ALA A 661 1.19 -6.29 -13.17
C ALA A 661 1.75 -5.77 -11.82
N PHE A 662 1.50 -6.50 -10.74
CA PHE A 662 2.04 -6.14 -9.43
C PHE A 662 3.55 -6.37 -9.32
N PHE A 663 4.08 -7.44 -9.93
CA PHE A 663 5.51 -7.66 -9.96
C PHE A 663 6.26 -6.53 -10.69
N ALA A 664 5.69 -6.00 -11.79
CA ALA A 664 6.23 -4.83 -12.47
C ALA A 664 6.31 -3.61 -11.53
N LEU A 665 5.30 -3.41 -10.66
CA LEU A 665 5.32 -2.36 -9.62
C LEU A 665 6.48 -2.52 -8.63
N SER A 666 6.98 -3.75 -8.39
CA SER A 666 8.12 -3.97 -7.50
C SER A 666 9.45 -3.43 -8.03
N THR A 667 9.49 -3.00 -9.31
CA THR A 667 10.66 -2.33 -9.90
C THR A 667 10.74 -0.84 -9.52
N GLY A 668 9.65 -0.27 -8.99
CA GLY A 668 9.56 1.12 -8.55
C GLY A 668 10.54 1.48 -7.44
N PRO A 669 10.77 2.77 -7.20
CA PRO A 669 11.68 3.23 -6.15
C PRO A 669 11.08 2.99 -4.75
N GLY A 670 11.95 2.86 -3.77
CA GLY A 670 11.55 2.75 -2.36
C GLY A 670 11.13 1.35 -1.90
N PRO A 671 11.27 1.05 -0.61
CA PRO A 671 10.87 -0.23 -0.02
C PRO A 671 9.36 -0.37 0.14
N ASP A 672 8.62 0.73 0.22
CA ASP A 672 7.16 0.79 0.41
C ASP A 672 6.41 0.22 -0.79
N ILE A 673 6.73 0.71 -1.99
CA ILE A 673 6.11 0.21 -3.23
C ILE A 673 6.44 -1.27 -3.43
N LYS A 674 7.68 -1.70 -3.11
CA LYS A 674 8.09 -3.10 -3.21
C LYS A 674 7.33 -4.00 -2.24
N GLN A 675 7.18 -3.60 -0.97
CA GLN A 675 6.39 -4.34 0.01
C GLN A 675 4.95 -4.52 -0.44
N PHE A 676 4.33 -3.44 -0.92
CA PHE A 676 2.96 -3.47 -1.43
C PHE A 676 2.82 -4.39 -2.65
N ALA A 677 3.68 -4.21 -3.63
CA ALA A 677 3.67 -4.96 -4.88
C ALA A 677 3.86 -6.47 -4.66
N ILE A 678 4.87 -6.84 -3.88
CA ILE A 678 5.17 -8.25 -3.59
C ILE A 678 4.06 -8.85 -2.70
N GLY A 679 3.53 -8.11 -1.75
CA GLY A 679 2.41 -8.55 -0.92
C GLY A 679 1.17 -8.89 -1.74
N LEU A 680 0.81 -8.03 -2.70
CA LEU A 680 -0.32 -8.30 -3.60
C LEU A 680 -0.01 -9.43 -4.58
N ALA A 681 1.14 -9.42 -5.25
CA ALA A 681 1.52 -10.47 -6.20
C ALA A 681 1.55 -11.86 -5.54
N ALA A 682 2.21 -11.97 -4.40
CA ALA A 682 2.30 -13.20 -3.63
C ALA A 682 0.94 -13.67 -3.10
N GLY A 683 0.13 -12.73 -2.58
CA GLY A 683 -1.23 -13.02 -2.13
C GLY A 683 -2.11 -13.59 -3.24
N ILE A 684 -2.06 -13.00 -4.44
CA ILE A 684 -2.82 -13.47 -5.61
C ILE A 684 -2.36 -14.87 -6.04
N VAL A 685 -1.05 -15.10 -6.11
CA VAL A 685 -0.51 -16.43 -6.47
C VAL A 685 -0.92 -17.47 -5.43
N PHE A 686 -0.79 -17.15 -4.15
CA PHE A 686 -1.17 -18.03 -3.06
C PHE A 686 -2.67 -18.35 -3.09
N ASP A 687 -3.49 -17.35 -3.34
CA ASP A 687 -4.94 -17.50 -3.47
C ASP A 687 -5.31 -18.42 -4.66
N ALA A 688 -4.77 -18.14 -5.83
CA ALA A 688 -5.07 -18.92 -7.04
C ALA A 688 -4.58 -20.38 -6.95
N THR A 689 -3.48 -20.63 -6.25
CA THR A 689 -2.86 -21.97 -6.15
C THR A 689 -3.31 -22.73 -4.91
N VAL A 690 -3.03 -22.24 -3.71
CA VAL A 690 -3.30 -22.98 -2.47
C VAL A 690 -4.77 -22.89 -2.08
N ILE A 691 -5.35 -21.69 -2.07
CA ILE A 691 -6.73 -21.53 -1.64
C ILE A 691 -7.68 -22.18 -2.65
N ARG A 692 -7.60 -21.81 -3.94
CA ARG A 692 -8.59 -22.23 -4.94
C ARG A 692 -8.34 -23.57 -5.55
N ALA A 693 -7.09 -23.94 -5.79
CA ALA A 693 -6.81 -25.24 -6.37
C ALA A 693 -6.81 -26.37 -5.35
N LEU A 694 -6.58 -26.09 -4.06
CA LEU A 694 -6.52 -27.10 -3.00
C LEU A 694 -7.69 -26.96 -2.02
N LEU A 695 -7.76 -25.84 -1.26
CA LEU A 695 -8.66 -25.71 -0.11
C LEU A 695 -10.13 -25.56 -0.49
N VAL A 696 -10.47 -24.71 -1.45
CA VAL A 696 -11.88 -24.49 -1.84
C VAL A 696 -12.52 -25.78 -2.34
N PRO A 697 -11.98 -26.50 -3.34
CA PRO A 697 -12.62 -27.72 -3.81
C PRO A 697 -12.58 -28.84 -2.77
N ALA A 698 -11.51 -28.96 -1.97
CA ALA A 698 -11.45 -29.96 -0.90
C ALA A 698 -12.49 -29.71 0.19
N THR A 699 -12.64 -28.47 0.65
CA THR A 699 -13.67 -28.12 1.65
C THR A 699 -15.08 -28.29 1.12
N MET A 700 -15.34 -27.94 -0.15
CA MET A 700 -16.65 -28.17 -0.76
C MET A 700 -16.99 -29.67 -0.85
N GLN A 701 -16.00 -30.48 -1.17
CA GLN A 701 -16.17 -31.95 -1.22
C GLN A 701 -16.47 -32.54 0.17
N LEU A 702 -15.77 -32.03 1.21
CA LEU A 702 -15.99 -32.49 2.60
C LEU A 702 -17.34 -32.04 3.16
N LEU A 703 -17.80 -30.84 2.81
CA LEU A 703 -19.10 -30.32 3.26
C LEU A 703 -20.29 -30.93 2.49
N GLY A 704 -20.07 -31.45 1.27
CA GLY A 704 -21.12 -32.09 0.47
C GLY A 704 -22.37 -31.25 0.32
N LYS A 705 -23.54 -31.77 0.62
CA LYS A 705 -24.83 -31.07 0.50
C LYS A 705 -24.95 -29.85 1.41
N TRP A 706 -24.23 -29.78 2.53
CA TRP A 706 -24.27 -28.66 3.45
C TRP A 706 -23.81 -27.33 2.77
N ASN A 707 -23.04 -27.40 1.69
CA ASN A 707 -22.68 -26.20 0.91
C ASN A 707 -23.89 -25.41 0.43
N TRP A 708 -25.03 -26.05 0.23
CA TRP A 708 -26.21 -25.46 -0.41
C TRP A 708 -27.31 -25.10 0.57
N TRP A 709 -27.12 -25.32 1.85
CA TRP A 709 -28.10 -25.13 2.88
C TRP A 709 -28.43 -23.66 3.15
N LEU A 710 -29.74 -23.32 3.05
CA LEU A 710 -30.27 -22.00 3.41
C LEU A 710 -31.65 -22.17 4.05
N PRO A 711 -31.78 -22.05 5.39
CA PRO A 711 -33.03 -22.19 6.09
C PRO A 711 -34.02 -21.08 5.76
N ALA A 712 -35.31 -21.43 5.75
CA ALA A 712 -36.42 -20.52 5.35
C ALA A 712 -36.46 -19.15 6.08
N PRO A 713 -36.16 -19.04 7.40
CA PRO A 713 -36.12 -17.74 8.06
C PRO A 713 -35.05 -16.80 7.47
N VAL A 714 -33.85 -17.34 7.20
CA VAL A 714 -32.74 -16.56 6.62
C VAL A 714 -33.03 -16.21 5.16
N ALA A 715 -33.60 -17.13 4.41
CA ALA A 715 -34.01 -16.90 3.02
C ALA A 715 -35.00 -15.73 2.90
N ARG A 716 -35.96 -15.59 3.84
CA ARG A 716 -36.90 -14.46 3.90
C ARG A 716 -36.17 -13.14 4.16
N ILE A 717 -35.22 -13.10 5.08
CA ILE A 717 -34.42 -11.89 5.38
C ILE A 717 -33.61 -11.48 4.14
N LEU A 718 -33.00 -12.43 3.47
CA LEU A 718 -32.20 -12.20 2.28
C LEU A 718 -33.05 -11.95 1.01
N ARG A 719 -34.37 -12.13 1.10
CA ARG A 719 -35.34 -12.01 -0.03
C ARG A 719 -34.97 -12.92 -1.21
N VAL A 720 -34.67 -14.18 -0.91
CA VAL A 720 -34.34 -15.24 -1.88
C VAL A 720 -35.13 -16.51 -1.57
N ALA A 721 -35.21 -17.44 -2.54
CA ALA A 721 -35.83 -18.73 -2.31
C ALA A 721 -34.99 -19.58 -1.34
N PRO A 722 -35.58 -20.31 -0.39
CA PRO A 722 -34.86 -21.25 0.48
C PRO A 722 -34.23 -22.39 -0.34
N SER A 723 -33.21 -23.01 0.23
CA SER A 723 -32.53 -24.17 -0.36
C SER A 723 -32.33 -25.22 0.73
N GLU A 724 -32.77 -26.44 0.49
CA GLU A 724 -32.71 -27.54 1.49
C GLU A 724 -31.37 -28.29 1.51
N GLY A 725 -30.44 -27.98 0.62
CA GLY A 725 -29.10 -28.59 0.52
C GLY A 725 -29.06 -29.84 -0.34
#